data_61b5ab496c297dda611e59e6220d9341
#
_entry.id   61b5ab496c297dda611e59e6220d9341
#
_cell.length_a   1.000
_cell.length_b   1.000
_cell.length_c   1.000
_cell.angle_alpha   90.00
_cell.angle_beta   90.00
_cell.angle_gamma   90.00
#
_symmetry.space_group_name_H-M   'P 1'
#
loop_
_entity.id
_entity.type
_entity.pdbx_description
1 polymer ?
#
loop_
_entity_poly.entity_id
_entity_poly.type
_entity_poly.pdbx_seq_one_letter_code
_entity_poly.pdbx_strand_id
1 'polypeptide(L)'
;MKTGIIVSRRDSLRFGLLTGASALLPAAARAANARGSNVPPTPVRWIDDAAPPLSLGQTFGVPWPQGALRAGTALSVKDAEGKALPSQHWPLASWPDGSLKWTAHALPAGDTPSASMTVVQGKPVAPPAPVLLRETADRIMITVGLVQWTIGKSGNSIIQSAKAGERTVMGSLALIASVDNAPQGGERSHFTGRIDKATVEQKGPVRAVVKLEGMHEGQGRAWLPFVVRLYAYAGADHLRVVHSFIFDGDPARDFISGLGVRAQVPMDAAPHDRHVRISTGADGLFSEAVRPLTGLRRDPGAAARKAQIAGQAVAIDAMAPTVRNLLDRIPTWGDFTLSQLSADGFAIAKRTKAGQAWIDATSGTRSQGLGYVGSPTGGVAIAARYFWQRHPAQIDIRGADTDQASLTAWLWSPNAQPMDMRPYRDVMGMEAYAAQNEGLDITYEDYEPGWDDATGAARTSELTLWACAATPGAAHLAAMAQANATPPQLMVTPERIHAADVLGIWSLPDRSSPLKARIEDQLVNLVDFYAEEVDRRGWYGFWNHGDVMHTYDEDRHVWRYDIGGYAWANSELSPDLWLWYDVLRSGRARAFRLAEAMTRHTGEVDVYHLGRFAGLGTRHGVQHWSDSSKQPRVSNAAYRRIFYYLTGDERVGDLMRALVPSDQALTHVEIGRKVPGAERKTLPEGVVDFSFGTVWGSLAAAWLTEWERTGDVRWRDRLVAGMDSIGRLKYGWLAGSAPYDLKSGRFIGSGDKISISHLNAVFGAFEVNAELLQLIDVPRYRAAWLDYCRWFNASPQEWDAHFSLPFGKRNLKEGHSRLTAYVARETGDAALSTRAAREFLGGEAGLGLSDGDPRVAHSGPDFVRLTVEWPGVSTNAASQWGLAAIQNLALIPDALEWAAAEKRN
;
A
#
# COMPACT_ATOMS: atom_id res chain seq x y z
N MET A 1 -45.38 -29.66 -18.05
CA MET A 1 -45.71 -29.39 -19.46
C MET A 1 -44.79 -28.30 -19.87
N LYS A 2 -43.74 -28.64 -20.59
CA LYS A 2 -43.50 -28.45 -22.03
C LYS A 2 -43.75 -26.98 -22.45
N THR A 3 -42.87 -26.22 -23.01
CA THR A 3 -41.78 -26.31 -24.00
C THR A 3 -41.13 -24.91 -24.02
N GLY A 4 -39.90 -24.61 -24.06
CA GLY A 4 -38.83 -24.96 -24.97
C GLY A 4 -38.94 -24.24 -26.33
N ILE A 5 -38.03 -23.31 -26.64
CA ILE A 5 -37.39 -23.20 -27.97
C ILE A 5 -36.28 -22.12 -27.91
N ILE A 6 -35.13 -22.52 -28.41
CA ILE A 6 -33.90 -21.85 -28.79
C ILE A 6 -34.10 -21.33 -30.24
N VAL A 7 -33.37 -20.24 -30.63
CA VAL A 7 -32.78 -19.96 -31.99
C VAL A 7 -32.31 -18.48 -31.96
N SER A 8 -31.05 -18.07 -31.96
CA SER A 8 -30.00 -18.11 -32.97
C SER A 8 -30.11 -17.08 -34.11
N ARG A 9 -29.19 -16.15 -34.12
CA ARG A 9 -28.40 -15.54 -35.21
C ARG A 9 -29.07 -14.75 -36.36
N ARG A 10 -28.45 -13.54 -36.56
CA ARG A 10 -28.15 -12.84 -37.82
C ARG A 10 -29.32 -12.32 -38.66
N ASP A 11 -29.27 -11.02 -38.93
CA ASP A 11 -28.81 -10.36 -40.18
C ASP A 11 -29.24 -8.88 -40.21
N SER A 12 -28.27 -8.04 -40.37
CA SER A 12 -27.93 -7.02 -41.35
C SER A 12 -29.00 -6.12 -41.99
N LEU A 13 -28.68 -4.84 -42.00
CA LEU A 13 -28.72 -3.83 -43.04
C LEU A 13 -30.03 -3.03 -43.36
N ARG A 14 -29.97 -1.74 -43.20
CA ARG A 14 -29.87 -0.63 -44.14
C ARG A 14 -30.78 0.59 -43.91
N PHE A 15 -30.10 1.75 -43.89
CA PHE A 15 -30.40 3.07 -44.44
C PHE A 15 -31.60 3.91 -44.01
N GLY A 16 -31.29 5.12 -43.57
CA GLY A 16 -32.16 6.29 -43.56
C GLY A 16 -31.38 7.57 -43.20
N LEU A 17 -30.87 8.31 -44.21
CA LEU A 17 -30.30 9.64 -44.08
C LEU A 17 -31.44 10.65 -43.80
N LEU A 18 -31.19 11.56 -42.82
CA LEU A 18 -31.79 12.89 -42.85
C LEU A 18 -30.81 13.93 -42.29
N THR A 19 -30.52 14.89 -43.10
CA THR A 19 -29.66 16.05 -42.95
C THR A 19 -30.24 17.07 -42.00
N GLY A 20 -29.40 17.57 -41.08
CA GLY A 20 -29.66 18.73 -40.27
C GLY A 20 -28.35 19.45 -39.96
N ALA A 21 -28.18 20.64 -40.49
CA ALA A 21 -27.02 21.49 -40.36
C ALA A 21 -26.80 21.95 -38.93
N SER A 22 -25.59 21.81 -38.41
CA SER A 22 -25.14 22.40 -37.17
C SER A 22 -23.86 23.20 -37.37
N ALA A 23 -23.84 24.38 -36.84
CA ALA A 23 -22.79 25.37 -36.95
C ALA A 23 -21.46 24.89 -36.36
N LEU A 24 -20.41 25.10 -37.09
CA LEU A 24 -19.00 24.88 -36.74
C LEU A 24 -18.54 25.90 -35.67
N LEU A 25 -17.93 25.40 -34.60
CA LEU A 25 -16.94 26.11 -33.80
C LEU A 25 -15.62 25.33 -33.87
N PRO A 26 -14.48 25.98 -33.97
CA PRO A 26 -13.24 25.31 -34.27
C PRO A 26 -12.59 24.75 -33.01
N ALA A 27 -12.73 23.47 -32.78
CA ALA A 27 -11.74 22.73 -31.97
C ALA A 27 -10.51 22.60 -32.86
N ALA A 28 -9.42 23.19 -32.49
CA ALA A 28 -8.13 22.99 -33.13
C ALA A 28 -7.69 21.52 -33.00
N ALA A 29 -8.20 20.67 -33.85
CA ALA A 29 -7.69 19.35 -34.08
C ALA A 29 -6.28 19.47 -34.65
N ARG A 30 -5.26 19.30 -33.84
CA ARG A 30 -3.94 18.94 -34.30
C ARG A 30 -4.04 17.56 -34.93
N ALA A 31 -4.23 17.54 -36.26
CA ALA A 31 -4.05 16.36 -37.05
C ALA A 31 -2.58 15.94 -36.95
N ALA A 32 -2.29 15.00 -36.06
CA ALA A 32 -1.02 14.33 -36.02
C ALA A 32 -0.94 13.43 -37.26
N ASN A 33 -0.14 13.86 -38.23
CA ASN A 33 0.28 13.06 -39.37
C ASN A 33 0.75 11.67 -38.89
N ALA A 34 0.22 10.65 -39.46
CA ALA A 34 0.63 9.24 -39.28
C ALA A 34 2.07 9.01 -39.82
N ARG A 35 3.06 9.50 -39.12
CA ARG A 35 4.43 9.02 -39.17
C ARG A 35 4.58 8.08 -37.98
N GLY A 36 5.20 6.92 -38.16
CA GLY A 36 5.37 5.87 -37.17
C GLY A 36 5.74 6.51 -35.82
N SER A 37 4.94 6.23 -34.75
CA SER A 37 5.13 6.77 -33.43
C SER A 37 6.49 6.32 -32.91
N ASN A 38 7.50 7.16 -33.03
CA ASN A 38 8.81 6.91 -32.42
C ASN A 38 8.65 7.30 -30.95
N VAL A 39 8.18 6.35 -30.12
CA VAL A 39 8.04 6.54 -28.68
C VAL A 39 9.42 6.82 -28.12
N PRO A 40 9.68 7.96 -27.48
CA PRO A 40 11.00 8.26 -26.97
C PRO A 40 11.44 7.23 -25.94
N PRO A 41 12.75 6.85 -25.95
CA PRO A 41 13.30 5.94 -24.96
C PRO A 41 13.01 6.45 -23.56
N THR A 42 12.52 5.57 -22.68
CA THR A 42 12.13 5.91 -21.32
C THR A 42 13.13 5.32 -20.33
N PRO A 43 13.98 6.16 -19.68
CA PRO A 43 14.95 5.69 -18.71
C PRO A 43 14.28 5.19 -17.43
N VAL A 44 14.82 4.09 -16.91
CA VAL A 44 14.39 3.44 -15.67
C VAL A 44 15.62 3.23 -14.80
N ARG A 45 15.50 3.55 -13.51
CA ARG A 45 16.59 3.42 -12.53
C ARG A 45 16.10 2.72 -11.27
N TRP A 46 17.02 2.20 -10.50
CA TRP A 46 16.76 1.75 -9.14
C TRP A 46 16.55 2.97 -8.23
N ILE A 47 15.54 2.90 -7.36
CA ILE A 47 15.25 4.02 -6.44
C ILE A 47 16.37 4.24 -5.41
N ASP A 48 17.17 3.21 -5.12
CA ASP A 48 18.35 3.29 -4.24
C ASP A 48 19.62 3.74 -4.97
N ASP A 49 19.51 4.22 -6.21
CA ASP A 49 20.60 4.66 -7.10
C ASP A 49 21.66 3.60 -7.42
N ALA A 50 21.49 2.38 -6.94
CA ALA A 50 22.37 1.24 -7.18
C ALA A 50 21.58 -0.04 -7.46
N ALA A 51 22.10 -0.88 -8.36
CA ALA A 51 21.58 -2.21 -8.58
C ALA A 51 21.76 -3.06 -7.31
N PRO A 52 20.74 -3.83 -6.89
CA PRO A 52 20.85 -4.72 -5.75
C PRO A 52 21.74 -5.92 -6.05
N PRO A 53 22.34 -6.56 -5.04
CA PRO A 53 23.11 -7.79 -5.26
C PRO A 53 22.24 -8.98 -5.69
N LEU A 54 20.95 -8.96 -5.37
CA LEU A 54 19.96 -9.96 -5.71
C LEU A 54 18.64 -9.29 -6.07
N SER A 55 18.05 -9.62 -7.22
CA SER A 55 16.71 -9.25 -7.62
C SER A 55 15.78 -10.46 -7.54
N LEU A 56 14.68 -10.33 -6.79
CA LEU A 56 13.65 -11.36 -6.67
C LEU A 56 12.62 -11.32 -7.83
N GLY A 57 12.95 -10.65 -8.92
CA GLY A 57 12.02 -10.29 -10.01
C GLY A 57 11.40 -8.92 -9.76
N GLN A 58 11.22 -8.16 -10.82
CA GLN A 58 10.79 -6.77 -10.72
C GLN A 58 9.50 -6.54 -11.50
N THR A 59 8.65 -5.68 -10.96
CA THR A 59 7.53 -5.10 -11.70
C THR A 59 7.54 -3.59 -11.48
N PHE A 60 7.43 -2.82 -12.55
CA PHE A 60 7.40 -1.36 -12.50
C PHE A 60 6.49 -0.78 -13.56
N GLY A 61 5.98 0.43 -13.32
CA GLY A 61 5.10 1.14 -14.23
C GLY A 61 5.82 2.19 -15.07
N VAL A 62 5.30 2.41 -16.27
CA VAL A 62 5.82 3.41 -17.23
C VAL A 62 4.66 4.27 -17.72
N PRO A 63 4.71 5.60 -17.53
CA PRO A 63 3.71 6.53 -18.03
C PRO A 63 3.98 6.95 -19.49
N TRP A 64 2.90 7.22 -20.20
CA TRP A 64 2.93 7.64 -21.60
C TRP A 64 2.05 8.89 -21.79
N PRO A 65 2.54 9.90 -22.55
CA PRO A 65 1.71 11.04 -22.92
C PRO A 65 0.50 10.61 -23.73
N GLN A 66 -0.58 11.38 -23.66
CA GLN A 66 -1.77 11.12 -24.47
C GLN A 66 -1.44 11.04 -25.97
N GLY A 67 -1.97 10.02 -26.65
CA GLY A 67 -1.75 9.78 -28.07
C GLY A 67 -0.38 9.17 -28.41
N ALA A 68 0.57 9.07 -27.48
CA ALA A 68 1.94 8.64 -27.77
C ALA A 68 2.07 7.12 -28.01
N LEU A 69 1.32 6.29 -27.27
CA LEU A 69 1.43 4.84 -27.35
C LEU A 69 0.06 4.18 -27.60
N ARG A 70 -0.08 3.49 -28.73
CA ARG A 70 -1.31 2.74 -29.05
C ARG A 70 -1.36 1.40 -28.31
N ALA A 71 -2.56 0.95 -27.97
CA ALA A 71 -2.77 -0.39 -27.45
C ALA A 71 -2.22 -1.46 -28.43
N GLY A 72 -1.55 -2.49 -27.87
CA GLY A 72 -0.92 -3.54 -28.68
C GLY A 72 0.47 -3.22 -29.21
N THR A 73 1.00 -2.01 -28.99
CA THR A 73 2.40 -1.69 -29.34
C THR A 73 3.35 -2.55 -28.50
N ALA A 74 4.27 -3.25 -29.18
CA ALA A 74 5.29 -4.05 -28.53
C ALA A 74 6.36 -3.16 -27.88
N LEU A 75 6.73 -3.45 -26.64
CA LEU A 75 7.74 -2.75 -25.87
C LEU A 75 8.83 -3.72 -25.42
N SER A 76 10.07 -3.25 -25.36
CA SER A 76 11.25 -3.98 -24.93
C SER A 76 12.02 -3.17 -23.90
N VAL A 77 12.71 -3.85 -23.00
CA VAL A 77 13.63 -3.23 -22.03
C VAL A 77 15.05 -3.50 -22.46
N LYS A 78 15.90 -2.49 -22.45
CA LYS A 78 17.32 -2.60 -22.78
C LYS A 78 18.18 -2.19 -21.58
N ASP A 79 19.35 -2.81 -21.42
CA ASP A 79 20.38 -2.40 -20.46
C ASP A 79 21.14 -1.14 -20.95
N ALA A 80 22.14 -0.70 -20.16
CA ALA A 80 22.97 0.44 -20.47
C ALA A 80 23.78 0.28 -21.76
N GLU A 81 24.13 -0.95 -22.12
CA GLU A 81 24.88 -1.32 -23.33
C GLU A 81 23.96 -1.47 -24.57
N GLY A 82 22.65 -1.28 -24.40
CA GLY A 82 21.66 -1.38 -25.46
C GLY A 82 21.22 -2.81 -25.79
N LYS A 83 21.64 -3.82 -25.03
CA LYS A 83 21.22 -5.21 -25.16
C LYS A 83 19.79 -5.36 -24.62
N ALA A 84 18.94 -6.04 -25.39
CA ALA A 84 17.58 -6.32 -24.96
C ALA A 84 17.56 -7.33 -23.80
N LEU A 85 16.87 -6.96 -22.73
CA LEU A 85 16.62 -7.79 -21.55
C LEU A 85 15.30 -8.57 -21.72
N PRO A 86 15.21 -9.80 -21.19
CA PRO A 86 13.93 -10.48 -21.10
C PRO A 86 12.93 -9.63 -20.35
N SER A 87 11.77 -9.42 -20.95
CA SER A 87 10.74 -8.56 -20.34
C SER A 87 9.34 -8.96 -20.80
N GLN A 88 8.36 -8.58 -19.98
CA GLN A 88 6.94 -8.75 -20.26
C GLN A 88 6.24 -7.44 -19.89
N HIS A 89 5.26 -7.02 -20.68
CA HIS A 89 4.50 -5.80 -20.40
C HIS A 89 3.00 -6.01 -20.60
N TRP A 90 2.20 -5.18 -19.93
CA TRP A 90 0.73 -5.16 -20.03
C TRP A 90 0.19 -3.77 -19.69
N PRO A 91 -1.02 -3.41 -20.20
CA PRO A 91 -1.64 -2.12 -19.88
C PRO A 91 -2.09 -2.07 -18.43
N LEU A 92 -1.95 -0.89 -17.78
CA LEU A 92 -2.51 -0.56 -16.47
C LEU A 92 -3.64 0.47 -16.59
N ALA A 93 -3.53 1.42 -17.52
CA ALA A 93 -4.53 2.46 -17.75
C ALA A 93 -4.47 2.98 -19.19
N SER A 94 -5.58 3.54 -19.64
CA SER A 94 -5.73 4.17 -20.96
C SER A 94 -6.21 5.62 -20.83
N TRP A 95 -5.82 6.45 -21.80
CA TRP A 95 -6.39 7.78 -22.00
C TRP A 95 -7.77 7.69 -22.65
N PRO A 96 -8.58 8.77 -22.58
CA PRO A 96 -9.92 8.80 -23.21
C PRO A 96 -9.92 8.51 -24.71
N ASP A 97 -8.82 8.77 -25.41
CA ASP A 97 -8.65 8.51 -26.84
C ASP A 97 -8.26 7.05 -27.16
N GLY A 98 -8.17 6.19 -26.12
CA GLY A 98 -7.79 4.78 -26.21
C GLY A 98 -6.29 4.53 -26.33
N SER A 99 -5.43 5.56 -26.33
CA SER A 99 -3.99 5.39 -26.17
C SER A 99 -3.66 4.94 -24.75
N LEU A 100 -2.51 4.26 -24.58
CA LEU A 100 -2.10 3.80 -23.25
C LEU A 100 -1.59 4.97 -22.41
N LYS A 101 -2.09 5.09 -21.18
CA LYS A 101 -1.63 6.06 -20.17
C LYS A 101 -0.53 5.46 -19.31
N TRP A 102 -0.68 4.19 -18.91
CA TRP A 102 0.29 3.46 -18.12
C TRP A 102 0.45 2.02 -18.59
N THR A 103 1.69 1.55 -18.63
CA THR A 103 2.02 0.13 -18.84
C THR A 103 2.84 -0.39 -17.67
N ALA A 104 2.60 -1.64 -17.25
CA ALA A 104 3.49 -2.33 -16.34
C ALA A 104 4.49 -3.19 -17.11
N HIS A 105 5.67 -3.36 -16.54
CA HIS A 105 6.76 -4.16 -17.08
C HIS A 105 7.29 -5.10 -16.01
N ALA A 106 7.56 -6.35 -16.38
CA ALA A 106 8.20 -7.33 -15.51
C ALA A 106 9.56 -7.73 -16.06
N LEU A 107 10.54 -7.88 -15.17
CA LEU A 107 11.89 -8.39 -15.42
C LEU A 107 12.14 -9.66 -14.59
N PRO A 108 13.01 -10.58 -15.07
CA PRO A 108 13.35 -11.81 -14.36
C PRO A 108 14.02 -11.55 -12.99
N ALA A 109 14.00 -12.58 -12.16
CA ALA A 109 14.87 -12.69 -11.00
C ALA A 109 16.31 -13.03 -11.43
N GLY A 110 17.28 -12.69 -10.59
CA GLY A 110 18.67 -13.04 -10.80
C GLY A 110 19.66 -12.24 -9.98
N ASP A 111 20.89 -12.70 -9.97
CA ASP A 111 22.03 -12.01 -9.40
C ASP A 111 22.54 -10.92 -10.38
N THR A 112 23.11 -9.86 -9.85
CA THR A 112 23.72 -8.76 -10.61
C THR A 112 22.83 -8.18 -11.71
N PRO A 113 21.63 -7.64 -11.38
CA PRO A 113 20.79 -6.99 -12.39
C PRO A 113 21.48 -5.72 -12.97
N SER A 114 21.05 -5.31 -14.17
CA SER A 114 21.57 -4.10 -14.83
C SER A 114 21.41 -2.86 -13.94
N ALA A 115 22.44 -2.00 -13.91
CA ALA A 115 22.45 -0.78 -13.08
C ALA A 115 21.41 0.26 -13.56
N SER A 116 21.21 0.37 -14.87
CA SER A 116 20.20 1.23 -15.48
C SER A 116 19.59 0.56 -16.71
N MET A 117 18.37 0.95 -17.04
CA MET A 117 17.61 0.37 -18.12
C MET A 117 16.83 1.43 -18.88
N THR A 118 16.39 1.07 -20.09
CA THR A 118 15.56 1.93 -20.92
C THR A 118 14.43 1.12 -21.55
N VAL A 119 13.20 1.59 -21.42
CA VAL A 119 12.05 1.05 -22.12
C VAL A 119 11.97 1.70 -23.51
N VAL A 120 11.89 0.86 -24.54
CA VAL A 120 11.84 1.28 -25.94
C VAL A 120 10.75 0.52 -26.70
N GLN A 121 10.30 1.08 -27.82
CA GLN A 121 9.45 0.33 -28.74
C GLN A 121 10.27 -0.80 -29.38
N GLY A 122 9.72 -2.01 -29.37
CA GLY A 122 10.40 -3.18 -29.91
C GLY A 122 9.81 -4.48 -29.39
N LYS A 123 10.16 -5.59 -30.03
CA LYS A 123 9.71 -6.92 -29.61
C LYS A 123 10.45 -7.33 -28.32
N PRO A 124 9.75 -7.74 -27.26
CA PRO A 124 10.39 -8.23 -26.05
C PRO A 124 11.15 -9.53 -26.32
N VAL A 125 12.26 -9.72 -25.60
CA VAL A 125 13.04 -10.96 -25.63
C VAL A 125 12.47 -11.92 -24.58
N ALA A 126 12.36 -13.20 -24.93
CA ALA A 126 11.95 -14.24 -23.99
C ALA A 126 13.09 -14.59 -23.02
N PRO A 127 12.80 -14.90 -21.76
CA PRO A 127 13.82 -15.38 -20.83
C PRO A 127 14.32 -16.78 -21.19
N PRO A 128 15.58 -17.10 -20.86
CA PRO A 128 16.14 -18.44 -21.09
C PRO A 128 15.38 -19.55 -20.37
N ALA A 129 14.91 -19.26 -19.16
CA ALA A 129 14.07 -20.14 -18.35
C ALA A 129 12.72 -19.45 -18.10
N PRO A 130 11.75 -19.54 -19.01
CA PRO A 130 10.46 -18.90 -18.87
C PRO A 130 9.63 -19.51 -17.74
N VAL A 131 8.72 -18.72 -17.20
CA VAL A 131 7.66 -19.23 -16.32
C VAL A 131 6.69 -20.05 -17.19
N LEU A 132 6.60 -21.34 -16.91
CA LEU A 132 5.65 -22.25 -17.57
C LEU A 132 4.49 -22.51 -16.59
N LEU A 133 3.29 -22.17 -16.99
CA LEU A 133 2.09 -22.40 -16.22
C LEU A 133 1.18 -23.40 -16.96
N ARG A 134 0.84 -24.50 -16.26
CA ARG A 134 -0.09 -25.53 -16.73
C ARG A 134 -1.23 -25.66 -15.72
N GLU A 135 -2.44 -25.60 -16.22
CA GLU A 135 -3.66 -25.64 -15.42
C GLU A 135 -4.48 -26.89 -15.76
N THR A 136 -4.95 -27.60 -14.73
CA THR A 136 -5.87 -28.73 -14.82
C THR A 136 -7.17 -28.42 -14.03
N ALA A 137 -8.07 -29.37 -13.94
CA ALA A 137 -9.31 -29.19 -13.19
C ALA A 137 -9.07 -28.97 -11.69
N ASP A 138 -8.06 -29.63 -11.11
CA ASP A 138 -7.79 -29.70 -9.66
C ASP A 138 -6.56 -28.91 -9.20
N ARG A 139 -5.66 -28.55 -10.10
CA ARG A 139 -4.38 -27.91 -9.75
C ARG A 139 -3.85 -26.97 -10.82
N ILE A 140 -2.92 -26.12 -10.39
CA ILE A 140 -2.11 -25.25 -11.25
C ILE A 140 -0.65 -25.61 -10.96
N MET A 141 0.10 -25.89 -12.02
CA MET A 141 1.54 -26.15 -11.93
C MET A 141 2.31 -24.97 -12.51
N ILE A 142 3.25 -24.44 -11.74
CA ILE A 142 4.19 -23.40 -12.17
C ILE A 142 5.58 -24.01 -12.19
N THR A 143 6.27 -23.93 -13.33
CA THR A 143 7.64 -24.39 -13.47
C THR A 143 8.54 -23.25 -13.90
N VAL A 144 9.63 -23.05 -13.20
CA VAL A 144 10.70 -22.08 -13.50
C VAL A 144 12.04 -22.80 -13.40
N GLY A 145 12.73 -22.96 -14.52
CA GLY A 145 13.97 -23.73 -14.56
C GLY A 145 13.79 -25.14 -13.99
N LEU A 146 14.48 -25.46 -12.91
CA LEU A 146 14.40 -26.75 -12.22
C LEU A 146 13.35 -26.80 -11.10
N VAL A 147 12.71 -25.67 -10.77
CA VAL A 147 11.75 -25.62 -9.68
C VAL A 147 10.32 -25.76 -10.22
N GLN A 148 9.55 -26.66 -9.62
CA GLN A 148 8.14 -26.86 -9.92
C GLN A 148 7.29 -26.72 -8.66
N TRP A 149 6.29 -25.84 -8.73
CA TRP A 149 5.28 -25.60 -7.71
C TRP A 149 3.96 -26.21 -8.13
N THR A 150 3.31 -26.97 -7.24
CA THR A 150 1.96 -27.50 -7.45
C THR A 150 0.99 -26.78 -6.51
N ILE A 151 0.07 -26.02 -7.04
CA ILE A 151 -0.90 -25.19 -6.32
C ILE A 151 -2.27 -25.89 -6.42
N GLY A 152 -2.93 -26.09 -5.28
CA GLY A 152 -4.28 -26.64 -5.23
C GLY A 152 -5.33 -25.63 -5.67
N LYS A 153 -6.40 -26.06 -6.32
CA LYS A 153 -7.60 -25.23 -6.60
C LYS A 153 -8.65 -25.35 -5.53
N SER A 154 -8.51 -26.28 -4.63
CA SER A 154 -9.37 -26.54 -3.47
C SER A 154 -8.57 -27.23 -2.37
N GLY A 155 -9.17 -27.42 -1.19
CA GLY A 155 -8.54 -28.05 -0.04
C GLY A 155 -7.74 -27.06 0.81
N ASN A 156 -6.95 -27.57 1.75
CA ASN A 156 -6.35 -26.78 2.82
C ASN A 156 -4.88 -26.43 2.58
N SER A 157 -4.30 -26.83 1.45
CA SER A 157 -2.91 -26.53 1.09
C SER A 157 -2.90 -25.55 -0.09
N ILE A 158 -2.45 -24.32 0.17
CA ILE A 158 -2.31 -23.31 -0.90
C ILE A 158 -1.23 -23.69 -1.90
N ILE A 159 -0.19 -24.41 -1.44
CA ILE A 159 0.76 -25.12 -2.29
C ILE A 159 0.78 -26.58 -1.81
N GLN A 160 0.59 -27.53 -2.72
CA GLN A 160 0.56 -28.95 -2.41
C GLN A 160 1.95 -29.55 -2.36
N SER A 161 2.88 -29.05 -3.18
CA SER A 161 4.28 -29.46 -3.18
C SER A 161 5.17 -28.49 -3.93
N ALA A 162 6.47 -28.48 -3.60
CA ALA A 162 7.52 -27.89 -4.41
C ALA A 162 8.62 -28.91 -4.67
N LYS A 163 9.09 -28.99 -5.92
CA LYS A 163 10.22 -29.80 -6.34
C LYS A 163 11.36 -28.92 -6.79
N ALA A 164 12.59 -29.36 -6.49
CA ALA A 164 13.81 -28.84 -7.09
C ALA A 164 14.47 -30.00 -7.84
N GLY A 165 14.47 -29.95 -9.19
CA GLY A 165 14.70 -31.11 -10.03
C GLY A 165 13.65 -32.20 -9.79
N GLU A 166 14.10 -33.42 -9.57
CA GLU A 166 13.19 -34.55 -9.29
C GLU A 166 12.80 -34.67 -7.80
N ARG A 167 13.49 -33.92 -6.93
CA ARG A 167 13.31 -34.04 -5.47
C ARG A 167 12.20 -33.11 -4.98
N THR A 168 11.30 -33.68 -4.17
CA THR A 168 10.34 -32.89 -3.38
C THR A 168 11.06 -32.26 -2.20
N VAL A 169 11.21 -30.94 -2.21
CA VAL A 169 11.86 -30.17 -1.14
C VAL A 169 10.84 -29.58 -0.16
N MET A 170 9.57 -29.47 -0.58
CA MET A 170 8.44 -29.08 0.27
C MET A 170 7.23 -29.97 -0.02
N GLY A 171 6.60 -30.49 1.01
CA GLY A 171 5.39 -31.29 0.91
C GLY A 171 4.14 -30.44 0.74
N SER A 172 3.93 -29.46 1.60
CA SER A 172 2.76 -28.58 1.52
C SER A 172 3.04 -27.23 2.17
N LEU A 173 2.24 -26.23 1.78
CA LEU A 173 2.14 -24.93 2.45
C LEU A 173 0.68 -24.67 2.78
N ALA A 174 0.38 -24.38 4.04
CA ALA A 174 -0.97 -24.10 4.53
C ALA A 174 -1.01 -22.78 5.31
N LEU A 175 -2.14 -22.07 5.22
CA LEU A 175 -2.48 -20.98 6.14
C LEU A 175 -2.99 -21.60 7.45
N ILE A 176 -2.55 -21.06 8.56
CA ILE A 176 -2.96 -21.52 9.89
C ILE A 176 -3.35 -20.34 10.78
N ALA A 177 -4.36 -20.54 11.60
CA ALA A 177 -4.74 -19.59 12.65
C ALA A 177 -5.07 -20.35 13.95
N SER A 178 -4.85 -19.68 15.06
CA SER A 178 -5.34 -20.11 16.37
C SER A 178 -6.04 -18.97 17.06
N VAL A 179 -7.07 -19.27 17.84
CA VAL A 179 -7.94 -18.32 18.51
C VAL A 179 -8.20 -18.78 19.92
N ASP A 180 -8.05 -17.88 20.86
CA ASP A 180 -8.41 -18.09 22.27
C ASP A 180 -9.78 -17.43 22.52
N ASN A 181 -10.57 -18.01 23.44
CA ASN A 181 -11.88 -17.49 23.77
C ASN A 181 -11.86 -16.40 24.89
N ALA A 182 -10.65 -15.97 25.30
CA ALA A 182 -10.44 -14.91 26.28
C ALA A 182 -9.14 -14.13 25.98
N PRO A 183 -9.08 -12.82 26.34
CA PRO A 183 -7.95 -11.96 25.97
C PRO A 183 -6.64 -12.30 26.70
N GLN A 184 -6.72 -12.95 27.86
CA GLN A 184 -5.54 -13.40 28.63
C GLN A 184 -5.12 -14.84 28.26
N GLY A 185 -5.70 -15.43 27.25
CA GLY A 185 -5.59 -16.83 26.91
C GLY A 185 -6.71 -17.66 27.55
N GLY A 186 -7.14 -18.71 26.90
CA GLY A 186 -8.23 -19.56 27.31
C GLY A 186 -8.21 -20.88 26.56
N GLU A 187 -9.39 -21.41 26.23
CA GLU A 187 -9.49 -22.56 25.34
C GLU A 187 -9.08 -22.15 23.91
N ARG A 188 -8.05 -22.81 23.38
CA ARG A 188 -7.49 -22.53 22.07
C ARG A 188 -8.09 -23.42 20.99
N SER A 189 -8.65 -22.78 19.98
CA SER A 189 -9.15 -23.40 18.76
C SER A 189 -8.19 -23.20 17.60
N HIS A 190 -8.09 -24.21 16.70
CA HIS A 190 -7.20 -24.18 15.55
C HIS A 190 -7.99 -24.17 14.24
N PHE A 191 -7.52 -23.38 13.29
CA PHE A 191 -8.12 -23.22 11.97
C PHE A 191 -7.07 -23.36 10.88
N THR A 192 -7.47 -23.85 9.72
CA THR A 192 -6.62 -23.98 8.53
C THR A 192 -7.31 -23.32 7.35
N GLY A 193 -6.54 -22.61 6.51
CA GLY A 193 -7.10 -21.98 5.32
C GLY A 193 -7.63 -23.01 4.33
N ARG A 194 -8.88 -22.85 3.89
CA ARG A 194 -9.54 -23.63 2.84
C ARG A 194 -9.70 -22.75 1.61
N ILE A 195 -9.28 -23.28 0.45
CA ILE A 195 -9.39 -22.60 -0.84
C ILE A 195 -10.81 -22.83 -1.39
N ASP A 196 -11.52 -21.75 -1.68
CA ASP A 196 -12.81 -21.74 -2.33
C ASP A 196 -12.69 -21.46 -3.84
N LYS A 197 -11.69 -20.66 -4.23
CA LYS A 197 -11.47 -20.26 -5.62
C LYS A 197 -9.98 -20.05 -5.93
N ALA A 198 -9.57 -20.51 -7.12
CA ALA A 198 -8.26 -20.26 -7.68
C ALA A 198 -8.39 -19.63 -9.07
N THR A 199 -7.64 -18.55 -9.33
CA THR A 199 -7.69 -17.82 -10.59
C THR A 199 -6.26 -17.57 -11.09
N VAL A 200 -5.99 -17.89 -12.35
CA VAL A 200 -4.75 -17.48 -13.01
C VAL A 200 -4.95 -16.07 -13.56
N GLU A 201 -4.35 -15.08 -12.93
CA GLU A 201 -4.46 -13.68 -13.35
C GLU A 201 -3.46 -13.33 -14.46
N GLN A 202 -2.29 -13.98 -14.47
CA GLN A 202 -1.26 -13.75 -15.50
C GLN A 202 -0.48 -15.04 -15.80
N LYS A 203 -0.18 -15.28 -17.09
CA LYS A 203 0.49 -16.51 -17.56
C LYS A 203 1.82 -16.25 -18.28
N GLY A 204 2.40 -15.12 -18.16
CA GLY A 204 3.42 -14.60 -19.03
C GLY A 204 4.64 -15.43 -19.21
N PRO A 205 5.67 -15.14 -19.99
CA PRO A 205 6.92 -15.88 -19.92
C PRO A 205 7.85 -15.37 -18.81
N VAL A 206 7.72 -14.10 -18.38
CA VAL A 206 8.58 -13.51 -17.33
C VAL A 206 7.92 -13.56 -15.98
N ARG A 207 6.61 -13.29 -15.91
CA ARG A 207 5.84 -13.24 -14.66
C ARG A 207 4.53 -14.00 -14.81
N ALA A 208 4.22 -14.83 -13.84
CA ALA A 208 2.90 -15.44 -13.68
C ALA A 208 2.31 -15.09 -12.29
N VAL A 209 0.99 -14.97 -12.22
CA VAL A 209 0.26 -14.65 -10.99
C VAL A 209 -0.93 -15.58 -10.83
N VAL A 210 -1.02 -16.22 -9.67
CA VAL A 210 -2.15 -17.05 -9.25
C VAL A 210 -2.77 -16.43 -8.02
N LYS A 211 -4.08 -16.17 -8.06
CA LYS A 211 -4.89 -15.68 -6.95
C LYS A 211 -5.70 -16.82 -6.36
N LEU A 212 -5.63 -16.98 -5.03
CA LEU A 212 -6.41 -17.92 -4.24
C LEU A 212 -7.28 -17.13 -3.28
N GLU A 213 -8.54 -17.51 -3.17
CA GLU A 213 -9.55 -16.90 -2.29
C GLU A 213 -10.16 -18.02 -1.45
N GLY A 214 -10.41 -17.75 -0.16
CA GLY A 214 -10.94 -18.75 0.74
C GLY A 214 -11.16 -18.23 2.16
N MET A 215 -11.38 -19.16 3.09
CA MET A 215 -11.65 -18.87 4.50
C MET A 215 -10.82 -19.81 5.39
N HIS A 216 -10.54 -19.39 6.62
CA HIS A 216 -10.02 -20.31 7.62
C HIS A 216 -11.16 -21.16 8.19
N GLU A 217 -10.97 -22.46 8.24
CA GLU A 217 -11.97 -23.43 8.67
C GLU A 217 -11.44 -24.31 9.79
N GLY A 218 -12.27 -24.54 10.80
CA GLY A 218 -11.99 -25.44 11.93
C GLY A 218 -13.20 -25.51 12.86
N GLN A 219 -13.37 -26.66 13.54
CA GLN A 219 -14.41 -26.89 14.54
C GLN A 219 -15.86 -26.54 14.07
N GLY A 220 -16.13 -26.76 12.78
CA GLY A 220 -17.44 -26.48 12.19
C GLY A 220 -17.70 -25.00 11.87
N ARG A 221 -16.71 -24.13 12.01
CA ARG A 221 -16.78 -22.71 11.67
C ARG A 221 -15.85 -22.38 10.50
N ALA A 222 -16.30 -21.50 9.60
CA ALA A 222 -15.47 -20.85 8.58
C ALA A 222 -15.51 -19.33 8.80
N TRP A 223 -14.35 -18.68 8.83
CA TRP A 223 -14.19 -17.25 9.10
C TRP A 223 -12.77 -16.77 8.68
N LEU A 224 -12.40 -15.53 8.96
CA LEU A 224 -11.16 -14.87 8.49
C LEU A 224 -10.95 -15.13 7.00
N PRO A 225 -11.80 -14.54 6.12
CA PRO A 225 -11.61 -14.64 4.69
C PRO A 225 -10.24 -14.15 4.28
N PHE A 226 -9.61 -14.86 3.34
CA PHE A 226 -8.29 -14.52 2.85
C PHE A 226 -8.23 -14.39 1.32
N VAL A 227 -7.25 -13.60 0.88
CA VAL A 227 -6.77 -13.57 -0.50
C VAL A 227 -5.27 -13.81 -0.48
N VAL A 228 -4.81 -14.83 -1.22
CA VAL A 228 -3.38 -15.07 -1.43
C VAL A 228 -3.06 -14.91 -2.90
N ARG A 229 -2.02 -14.12 -3.22
CA ARG A 229 -1.42 -14.10 -4.55
C ARG A 229 -0.03 -14.70 -4.52
N LEU A 230 0.21 -15.61 -5.45
CA LEU A 230 1.48 -16.27 -5.68
C LEU A 230 2.08 -15.72 -6.97
N TYR A 231 3.24 -15.08 -6.85
CA TYR A 231 3.97 -14.49 -7.97
C TYR A 231 5.21 -15.33 -8.26
N ALA A 232 5.33 -15.78 -9.50
CA ALA A 232 6.50 -16.46 -10.01
C ALA A 232 7.16 -15.59 -11.08
N TYR A 233 8.48 -15.47 -11.02
CA TYR A 233 9.28 -14.75 -12.00
C TYR A 233 10.24 -15.71 -12.71
N ALA A 234 10.52 -15.48 -13.98
CA ALA A 234 11.53 -16.22 -14.71
C ALA A 234 12.90 -16.11 -14.00
N GLY A 235 13.66 -17.21 -13.97
CA GLY A 235 14.93 -17.26 -13.25
C GLY A 235 14.82 -17.43 -11.75
N ALA A 236 13.62 -17.41 -11.14
CA ALA A 236 13.42 -17.54 -9.71
C ALA A 236 13.32 -19.01 -9.27
N ASP A 237 13.91 -19.31 -8.12
CA ASP A 237 13.69 -20.54 -7.34
C ASP A 237 12.68 -20.33 -6.18
N HIS A 238 11.98 -19.21 -6.22
CA HIS A 238 11.05 -18.75 -5.18
C HIS A 238 9.72 -18.29 -5.74
N LEU A 239 8.74 -18.17 -4.82
CA LEU A 239 7.49 -17.46 -5.02
C LEU A 239 7.40 -16.28 -4.03
N ARG A 240 7.00 -15.11 -4.53
CA ARG A 240 6.49 -14.04 -3.65
C ARG A 240 5.04 -14.38 -3.30
N VAL A 241 4.73 -14.38 -2.02
CA VAL A 241 3.41 -14.70 -1.46
C VAL A 241 2.85 -13.43 -0.83
N VAL A 242 1.75 -12.94 -1.36
CA VAL A 242 1.02 -11.78 -0.80
C VAL A 242 -0.26 -12.30 -0.18
N HIS A 243 -0.32 -12.31 1.15
CA HIS A 243 -1.43 -12.81 1.95
C HIS A 243 -2.20 -11.67 2.57
N SER A 244 -3.48 -11.58 2.30
CA SER A 244 -4.42 -10.64 2.92
C SER A 244 -5.48 -11.41 3.67
N PHE A 245 -5.80 -11.00 4.89
CA PHE A 245 -6.98 -11.48 5.60
C PHE A 245 -7.86 -10.30 6.00
N ILE A 246 -9.14 -10.57 6.24
CA ILE A 246 -10.11 -9.61 6.76
C ILE A 246 -10.63 -10.17 8.08
N PHE A 247 -10.68 -9.31 9.09
CA PHE A 247 -11.28 -9.67 10.38
C PHE A 247 -12.81 -9.64 10.26
N ASP A 248 -13.45 -10.79 10.36
CA ASP A 248 -14.91 -10.97 10.36
C ASP A 248 -15.42 -11.68 11.62
N GLY A 249 -14.58 -11.72 12.67
CA GLY A 249 -14.89 -12.29 13.96
C GLY A 249 -15.72 -11.36 14.84
N ASP A 250 -16.11 -11.89 16.00
CA ASP A 250 -16.68 -11.12 17.10
C ASP A 250 -15.55 -10.59 17.99
N PRO A 251 -15.28 -9.27 18.02
CA PRO A 251 -14.21 -8.71 18.84
C PRO A 251 -14.26 -9.08 20.33
N ALA A 252 -15.45 -9.38 20.86
CA ALA A 252 -15.63 -9.74 22.27
C ALA A 252 -15.31 -11.21 22.58
N ARG A 253 -15.13 -12.06 21.54
CA ARG A 253 -15.01 -13.52 21.70
C ARG A 253 -13.83 -14.14 20.95
N ASP A 254 -13.36 -13.50 19.89
CA ASP A 254 -12.39 -14.06 18.96
C ASP A 254 -11.02 -13.36 19.12
N PHE A 255 -10.19 -13.88 20.00
CA PHE A 255 -8.85 -13.37 20.27
C PHE A 255 -7.84 -14.18 19.48
N ILE A 256 -7.33 -13.66 18.35
CA ILE A 256 -6.38 -14.35 17.50
C ILE A 256 -5.06 -14.55 18.25
N SER A 257 -4.76 -15.78 18.65
CA SER A 257 -3.56 -16.15 19.38
C SER A 257 -2.44 -16.66 18.48
N GLY A 258 -2.66 -16.75 17.18
CA GLY A 258 -1.66 -17.08 16.17
C GLY A 258 -2.23 -16.97 14.78
N LEU A 259 -1.47 -16.37 13.86
CA LEU A 259 -1.79 -16.31 12.44
C LEU A 259 -0.52 -16.51 11.63
N GLY A 260 -0.48 -17.47 10.71
CA GLY A 260 0.77 -17.77 10.03
C GLY A 260 0.63 -18.65 8.80
N VAL A 261 1.80 -18.94 8.21
CA VAL A 261 1.96 -19.78 7.02
C VAL A 261 2.94 -20.90 7.37
N ARG A 262 2.55 -22.17 7.19
CA ARG A 262 3.33 -23.34 7.57
C ARG A 262 3.67 -24.22 6.36
N ALA A 263 4.97 -24.41 6.13
CA ALA A 263 5.51 -25.39 5.19
C ALA A 263 5.85 -26.71 5.87
N GLN A 264 5.58 -27.82 5.19
CA GLN A 264 6.06 -29.15 5.56
C GLN A 264 7.28 -29.49 4.72
N VAL A 265 8.39 -29.87 5.35
CA VAL A 265 9.70 -30.04 4.71
C VAL A 265 10.19 -31.47 4.94
N PRO A 266 10.31 -32.32 3.89
CA PRO A 266 10.88 -33.66 4.02
C PRO A 266 12.35 -33.60 4.44
N MET A 267 12.74 -34.45 5.41
CA MET A 267 14.07 -34.47 6.02
C MET A 267 14.70 -35.84 5.86
N ASP A 268 15.10 -36.19 4.62
CA ASP A 268 15.63 -37.55 4.31
C ASP A 268 17.12 -37.69 4.63
N ALA A 269 17.88 -36.59 4.74
CA ALA A 269 19.29 -36.63 5.02
C ALA A 269 19.59 -37.09 6.48
N ALA A 270 20.78 -37.59 6.72
CA ALA A 270 21.22 -37.92 8.08
C ALA A 270 21.24 -36.65 8.98
N PRO A 271 20.92 -36.73 10.27
CA PRO A 271 20.80 -35.56 11.16
C PRO A 271 22.02 -34.63 11.18
N HIS A 272 23.23 -35.13 10.94
CA HIS A 272 24.44 -34.31 10.85
C HIS A 272 24.56 -33.49 9.58
N ASP A 273 23.80 -33.83 8.54
CA ASP A 273 23.70 -33.10 7.27
C ASP A 273 22.43 -32.25 7.19
N ARG A 274 21.63 -32.18 8.25
CA ARG A 274 20.47 -31.32 8.34
C ARG A 274 20.83 -29.95 8.93
N HIS A 275 20.43 -28.88 8.27
CA HIS A 275 20.85 -27.53 8.60
C HIS A 275 19.67 -26.64 8.90
N VAL A 276 19.82 -25.81 9.93
CA VAL A 276 18.91 -24.69 10.28
C VAL A 276 19.68 -23.39 10.13
N ARG A 277 19.05 -22.41 9.49
CA ARG A 277 19.59 -21.06 9.31
C ARG A 277 18.49 -20.06 9.64
N ILE A 278 18.80 -19.03 10.43
CA ILE A 278 17.85 -18.00 10.84
C ILE A 278 18.58 -16.65 10.75
N SER A 279 17.96 -15.66 10.07
CA SER A 279 18.54 -14.32 10.00
C SER A 279 18.48 -13.63 11.38
N THR A 280 19.55 -12.90 11.70
CA THR A 280 19.63 -12.09 12.91
C THR A 280 19.53 -10.59 12.58
N GLY A 281 20.61 -9.83 12.62
CA GLY A 281 20.63 -8.43 12.17
C GLY A 281 20.68 -8.28 10.65
N ALA A 282 21.21 -7.17 10.17
CA ALA A 282 21.21 -6.81 8.74
C ALA A 282 21.79 -7.88 7.81
N ASP A 283 22.91 -8.51 8.20
CA ASP A 283 23.62 -9.52 7.41
C ASP A 283 24.00 -10.76 8.25
N GLY A 284 23.61 -10.81 9.50
CA GLY A 284 23.94 -11.88 10.43
C GLY A 284 23.03 -13.10 10.26
N LEU A 285 23.62 -14.29 10.47
CA LEU A 285 22.91 -15.57 10.47
C LEU A 285 23.25 -16.40 11.71
N PHE A 286 22.21 -16.87 12.39
CA PHE A 286 22.32 -18.01 13.30
C PHE A 286 22.33 -19.27 12.44
N SER A 287 23.36 -20.11 12.62
CA SER A 287 23.60 -21.30 11.80
C SER A 287 23.88 -22.50 12.67
N GLU A 288 23.03 -23.54 12.58
CA GLU A 288 23.13 -24.75 13.35
C GLU A 288 22.98 -25.97 12.43
N ALA A 289 23.59 -27.10 12.86
CA ALA A 289 23.26 -28.43 12.37
C ALA A 289 22.36 -29.14 13.38
N VAL A 290 21.42 -29.93 12.89
CA VAL A 290 20.52 -30.71 13.76
C VAL A 290 21.31 -31.68 14.68
N ARG A 291 22.39 -32.31 14.18
CA ARG A 291 23.36 -33.03 15.00
C ARG A 291 24.72 -32.37 14.83
N PRO A 292 25.20 -31.56 15.80
CA PRO A 292 26.46 -30.82 15.66
C PRO A 292 27.66 -31.72 15.75
N LEU A 293 28.64 -31.49 14.89
CA LEU A 293 29.93 -32.22 14.87
C LEU A 293 31.10 -31.34 15.31
N THR A 294 30.81 -30.13 15.83
CA THR A 294 31.80 -29.19 16.36
C THR A 294 31.84 -29.25 17.89
N GLY A 295 32.96 -28.90 18.50
CA GLY A 295 33.10 -28.83 19.97
C GLY A 295 33.07 -30.20 20.69
N LEU A 296 33.22 -31.29 19.96
CA LEU A 296 33.22 -32.64 20.52
C LEU A 296 34.55 -32.94 21.21
N ARG A 297 34.48 -33.75 22.28
CA ARG A 297 35.68 -34.23 22.99
C ARG A 297 36.62 -35.08 22.07
N ARG A 298 36.03 -35.77 21.08
CA ARG A 298 36.76 -36.44 20.00
C ARG A 298 36.54 -35.68 18.70
N ASP A 299 37.65 -35.24 18.09
CA ASP A 299 37.58 -34.43 16.88
C ASP A 299 37.17 -35.27 15.66
N PRO A 300 36.10 -34.89 14.94
CA PRO A 300 35.71 -35.54 13.69
C PRO A 300 36.63 -35.18 12.51
N GLY A 301 37.52 -34.25 12.70
CA GLY A 301 38.45 -33.74 11.71
C GLY A 301 38.00 -32.39 11.10
N ALA A 302 39.01 -31.58 10.72
CA ALA A 302 38.76 -30.24 10.24
C ALA A 302 37.88 -30.20 8.97
N ALA A 303 38.02 -31.17 8.08
CA ALA A 303 37.21 -31.27 6.85
C ALA A 303 35.72 -31.47 7.16
N ALA A 304 35.40 -32.39 8.10
CA ALA A 304 34.03 -32.66 8.52
C ALA A 304 33.36 -31.40 9.16
N ARG A 305 34.09 -30.74 10.07
CA ARG A 305 33.59 -29.49 10.69
C ARG A 305 33.34 -28.38 9.67
N LYS A 306 34.30 -28.20 8.74
CA LYS A 306 34.18 -27.17 7.69
C LYS A 306 33.01 -27.46 6.74
N ALA A 307 32.84 -28.72 6.33
CA ALA A 307 31.71 -29.11 5.46
C ALA A 307 30.36 -28.85 6.15
N GLN A 308 30.21 -29.25 7.41
CA GLN A 308 28.97 -29.02 8.16
C GLN A 308 28.64 -27.53 8.33
N ILE A 309 29.63 -26.71 8.70
CA ILE A 309 29.43 -25.23 8.81
C ILE A 309 29.02 -24.63 7.47
N ALA A 310 29.64 -25.10 6.39
CA ALA A 310 29.31 -24.64 5.03
C ALA A 310 27.98 -25.16 4.48
N GLY A 311 27.27 -26.06 5.21
CA GLY A 311 26.02 -26.65 4.72
C GLY A 311 26.22 -27.71 3.64
N GLN A 312 27.41 -28.29 3.58
CA GLN A 312 27.81 -29.38 2.65
C GLN A 312 27.66 -30.75 3.30
N ALA A 313 27.57 -31.80 2.49
CA ALA A 313 27.54 -33.18 2.96
C ALA A 313 28.85 -33.54 3.65
N VAL A 314 28.74 -34.22 4.79
CA VAL A 314 29.88 -34.64 5.58
C VAL A 314 30.34 -36.03 5.13
N ALA A 315 31.61 -36.14 4.75
CA ALA A 315 32.22 -37.44 4.38
C ALA A 315 32.46 -38.32 5.63
N ILE A 316 31.41 -38.99 6.09
CA ILE A 316 31.44 -39.83 7.31
C ILE A 316 32.49 -40.92 7.22
N ASP A 317 32.67 -41.56 6.05
CA ASP A 317 33.65 -42.67 5.85
C ASP A 317 35.10 -42.20 5.97
N ALA A 318 35.37 -40.92 5.79
CA ALA A 318 36.69 -40.34 6.00
C ALA A 318 37.03 -40.09 7.49
N MET A 319 36.07 -40.24 8.40
CA MET A 319 36.31 -40.09 9.84
C MET A 319 36.95 -41.30 10.46
N ALA A 320 37.75 -41.06 11.50
CA ALA A 320 38.30 -42.16 12.32
C ALA A 320 37.17 -43.04 12.90
N PRO A 321 37.25 -44.34 12.87
CA PRO A 321 36.23 -45.26 13.42
C PRO A 321 35.84 -44.95 14.86
N THR A 322 36.79 -44.47 15.67
CA THR A 322 36.60 -44.09 17.08
C THR A 322 35.68 -42.87 17.26
N VAL A 323 35.44 -42.13 16.21
CA VAL A 323 34.47 -41.00 16.17
C VAL A 323 33.21 -41.44 15.46
N ARG A 324 33.36 -41.99 14.24
CA ARG A 324 32.23 -42.38 13.35
C ARG A 324 31.24 -43.29 14.08
N ASN A 325 31.70 -44.29 14.83
CA ASN A 325 30.86 -45.28 15.53
C ASN A 325 30.11 -44.67 16.76
N LEU A 326 30.41 -43.44 17.12
CA LEU A 326 29.78 -42.72 18.23
C LEU A 326 28.86 -41.56 17.80
N LEU A 327 28.71 -41.30 16.50
CA LEU A 327 27.90 -40.17 16.01
C LEU A 327 26.47 -40.21 16.55
N ASP A 328 25.84 -41.36 16.65
CA ASP A 328 24.49 -41.52 17.17
C ASP A 328 24.35 -41.26 18.67
N ARG A 329 25.46 -41.09 19.39
CA ARG A 329 25.49 -40.69 20.80
C ARG A 329 25.43 -39.17 20.97
N ILE A 330 25.58 -38.39 19.89
CA ILE A 330 25.46 -36.95 19.92
C ILE A 330 23.98 -36.60 19.84
N PRO A 331 23.47 -35.75 20.75
CA PRO A 331 22.05 -35.36 20.74
C PRO A 331 21.69 -34.62 19.45
N THR A 332 20.40 -34.70 19.06
CA THR A 332 19.81 -33.89 18.00
C THR A 332 19.04 -32.73 18.57
N TRP A 333 18.96 -31.66 17.79
CA TRP A 333 18.15 -30.46 18.08
C TRP A 333 17.03 -30.38 17.07
N GLY A 334 15.79 -30.67 17.51
CA GLY A 334 14.66 -30.79 16.60
C GLY A 334 13.88 -29.47 16.44
N ASP A 335 13.89 -28.59 17.46
CA ASP A 335 13.07 -27.42 17.49
C ASP A 335 13.89 -26.13 17.66
N PHE A 336 13.54 -25.12 16.86
CA PHE A 336 14.13 -23.76 16.88
C PHE A 336 13.03 -22.71 16.77
N THR A 337 13.20 -21.59 17.45
CA THR A 337 12.27 -20.45 17.42
C THR A 337 13.03 -19.14 17.34
N LEU A 338 12.69 -18.28 16.40
CA LEU A 338 13.02 -16.87 16.39
C LEU A 338 11.76 -16.10 16.80
N SER A 339 11.75 -15.40 17.92
CA SER A 339 10.65 -14.55 18.40
C SER A 339 11.04 -13.09 18.34
N GLN A 340 10.25 -12.26 17.65
CA GLN A 340 10.36 -10.80 17.60
C GLN A 340 9.06 -10.23 18.17
N LEU A 341 9.01 -10.05 19.50
CA LEU A 341 7.79 -9.64 20.20
C LEU A 341 7.67 -8.12 20.37
N SER A 342 8.75 -7.40 20.08
CA SER A 342 8.80 -5.94 20.04
C SER A 342 9.62 -5.47 18.85
N ALA A 343 9.58 -4.18 18.53
CA ALA A 343 10.36 -3.63 17.39
C ALA A 343 11.88 -3.80 17.58
N ASP A 344 12.39 -3.74 18.80
CA ASP A 344 13.80 -3.67 19.14
C ASP A 344 14.27 -4.86 19.99
N GLY A 345 13.61 -6.01 19.89
CA GLY A 345 14.02 -7.19 20.65
C GLY A 345 13.61 -8.50 19.99
N PHE A 346 14.60 -9.31 19.57
CA PHE A 346 14.38 -10.70 19.19
C PHE A 346 15.19 -11.66 20.06
N ALA A 347 14.70 -12.90 20.17
CA ALA A 347 15.43 -14.02 20.77
C ALA A 347 15.34 -15.24 19.85
N ILE A 348 16.45 -16.01 19.76
CA ILE A 348 16.48 -17.32 19.13
C ILE A 348 16.73 -18.36 20.22
N ALA A 349 15.84 -19.34 20.33
CA ALA A 349 15.94 -20.45 21.25
C ALA A 349 15.87 -21.80 20.51
N LYS A 350 16.45 -22.83 21.09
CA LYS A 350 16.42 -24.20 20.59
C LYS A 350 16.13 -25.21 21.68
N ARG A 351 15.57 -26.37 21.31
CA ARG A 351 15.42 -27.54 22.20
C ARG A 351 15.55 -28.82 21.43
N THR A 352 15.79 -29.90 22.13
CA THR A 352 15.95 -31.22 21.48
C THR A 352 14.65 -31.71 20.86
N LYS A 353 13.53 -31.62 21.57
CA LYS A 353 12.19 -32.02 21.10
C LYS A 353 11.08 -31.41 21.95
N ALA A 354 9.85 -31.54 21.47
CA ALA A 354 8.66 -31.11 22.20
C ALA A 354 8.64 -31.63 23.65
N GLY A 355 8.28 -30.77 24.62
CA GLY A 355 8.25 -31.09 26.05
C GLY A 355 9.58 -30.90 26.76
N GLN A 356 10.70 -30.74 26.07
CA GLN A 356 12.00 -30.41 26.69
C GLN A 356 12.19 -28.92 26.88
N ALA A 357 13.08 -28.52 27.79
CA ALA A 357 13.39 -27.14 28.09
C ALA A 357 14.00 -26.41 26.85
N TRP A 358 13.62 -25.17 26.66
CA TRP A 358 14.26 -24.27 25.72
C TRP A 358 15.62 -23.79 26.23
N ILE A 359 16.57 -23.67 25.34
CA ILE A 359 17.89 -23.08 25.58
C ILE A 359 18.00 -21.85 24.70
N ASP A 360 18.25 -20.69 25.29
CA ASP A 360 18.50 -19.45 24.57
C ASP A 360 19.83 -19.58 23.82
N ALA A 361 19.78 -19.37 22.52
CA ALA A 361 20.94 -19.48 21.65
C ALA A 361 21.58 -18.13 21.37
N THR A 362 20.78 -17.12 21.07
CA THR A 362 21.23 -15.74 20.85
C THR A 362 20.04 -14.78 20.89
N SER A 363 20.33 -13.49 20.98
CA SER A 363 19.33 -12.41 20.93
C SER A 363 19.91 -11.21 20.20
N GLY A 364 19.07 -10.26 19.89
CA GLY A 364 19.44 -8.98 19.25
C GLY A 364 18.25 -8.05 19.12
N THR A 365 18.39 -7.01 18.33
CA THR A 365 17.36 -5.98 18.18
C THR A 365 16.35 -6.32 17.08
N ARG A 366 16.74 -6.32 15.81
CA ARG A 366 15.84 -6.34 14.64
C ARG A 366 16.26 -7.45 13.68
N SER A 367 15.54 -8.56 13.66
CA SER A 367 15.77 -9.65 12.72
C SER A 367 15.19 -9.35 11.34
N GLN A 368 15.86 -9.83 10.27
CA GLN A 368 15.36 -9.73 8.90
C GLN A 368 14.24 -10.76 8.59
N GLY A 369 13.88 -11.62 9.56
CA GLY A 369 12.72 -12.50 9.46
C GLY A 369 12.82 -13.62 8.42
N LEU A 370 14.04 -14.17 8.18
CA LEU A 370 14.24 -15.35 7.34
C LEU A 370 14.56 -16.57 8.19
N GLY A 371 13.90 -17.70 7.87
CA GLY A 371 14.22 -19.03 8.39
C GLY A 371 14.42 -20.03 7.25
N TYR A 372 15.37 -20.94 7.40
CA TYR A 372 15.66 -22.06 6.49
C TYR A 372 15.79 -23.37 7.27
N VAL A 373 15.24 -24.43 6.70
CA VAL A 373 15.51 -25.80 7.13
C VAL A 373 15.67 -26.71 5.91
N GLY A 374 16.67 -27.57 5.95
CA GLY A 374 16.96 -28.46 4.83
C GLY A 374 18.28 -29.19 5.01
N SER A 375 18.86 -29.61 3.89
CA SER A 375 20.07 -30.43 3.80
C SER A 375 20.87 -30.10 2.52
N PRO A 376 22.06 -30.66 2.32
CA PRO A 376 22.80 -30.55 1.06
C PRO A 376 22.01 -30.98 -0.19
N THR A 377 20.91 -31.71 -0.02
CA THR A 377 20.07 -32.22 -1.13
C THR A 377 18.75 -31.47 -1.28
N GLY A 378 18.58 -30.37 -0.57
CA GLY A 378 17.43 -29.48 -0.72
C GLY A 378 16.77 -29.06 0.61
N GLY A 379 15.94 -28.06 0.54
CA GLY A 379 15.21 -27.50 1.70
C GLY A 379 14.34 -26.33 1.32
N VAL A 380 13.80 -25.67 2.36
CA VAL A 380 12.89 -24.53 2.22
C VAL A 380 13.37 -23.35 3.04
N ALA A 381 13.35 -22.16 2.46
CA ALA A 381 13.44 -20.91 3.21
C ALA A 381 12.13 -20.12 3.12
N ILE A 382 11.74 -19.45 4.19
CA ILE A 382 10.66 -18.47 4.24
C ILE A 382 11.21 -17.18 4.85
N ALA A 383 10.92 -16.04 4.20
CA ALA A 383 11.17 -14.74 4.80
C ALA A 383 9.90 -13.91 4.82
N ALA A 384 9.62 -13.25 5.94
CA ALA A 384 8.50 -12.33 6.08
C ALA A 384 9.00 -10.88 5.97
N ARG A 385 8.40 -10.12 5.07
CA ARG A 385 8.66 -8.68 4.93
C ARG A 385 8.11 -7.92 6.12
N TYR A 386 8.79 -6.84 6.54
CA TYR A 386 8.42 -6.05 7.73
C TYR A 386 8.37 -6.87 9.03
N PHE A 387 9.22 -7.88 9.18
CA PHE A 387 9.17 -8.85 10.27
C PHE A 387 9.22 -8.18 11.65
N TRP A 388 10.21 -7.32 11.91
CA TRP A 388 10.34 -6.60 13.17
C TRP A 388 9.42 -5.37 13.26
N GLN A 389 9.15 -4.71 12.11
CA GLN A 389 8.25 -3.55 12.07
C GLN A 389 6.81 -3.92 12.42
N ARG A 390 6.38 -5.12 12.04
CA ARG A 390 5.01 -5.63 12.28
C ARG A 390 4.99 -6.69 13.39
N HIS A 391 5.82 -6.49 14.42
CA HIS A 391 5.73 -7.31 15.60
C HIS A 391 4.28 -7.36 16.18
N PRO A 392 3.92 -8.44 16.90
CA PRO A 392 4.69 -9.60 17.27
C PRO A 392 4.76 -10.63 16.14
N ALA A 393 5.97 -10.98 15.70
CA ALA A 393 6.22 -11.95 14.64
C ALA A 393 7.14 -13.09 15.11
N GLN A 394 7.12 -14.23 14.40
CA GLN A 394 7.90 -15.38 14.82
C GLN A 394 8.23 -16.31 13.65
N ILE A 395 9.38 -16.98 13.69
CA ILE A 395 9.71 -18.11 12.80
C ILE A 395 9.92 -19.35 13.67
N ASP A 396 9.20 -20.42 13.35
CA ASP A 396 9.32 -21.70 14.01
C ASP A 396 9.85 -22.78 13.07
N ILE A 397 10.80 -23.56 13.52
CA ILE A 397 11.19 -24.83 12.93
C ILE A 397 10.91 -25.90 13.96
N ARG A 398 10.16 -26.95 13.61
CA ARG A 398 9.79 -28.03 14.49
C ARG A 398 10.07 -29.37 13.82
N GLY A 399 10.58 -30.34 14.60
CA GLY A 399 10.82 -31.68 14.14
C GLY A 399 11.95 -31.83 13.12
N ALA A 400 12.95 -30.95 13.12
CA ALA A 400 14.09 -31.02 12.19
C ALA A 400 14.91 -32.32 12.32
N ASP A 401 14.79 -32.99 13.43
CA ASP A 401 15.42 -34.31 13.70
C ASP A 401 14.55 -35.51 13.28
N THR A 402 13.32 -35.32 12.88
CA THR A 402 12.39 -36.33 12.38
C THR A 402 12.40 -36.40 10.83
N ASP A 403 11.64 -37.33 10.24
CA ASP A 403 11.55 -37.47 8.79
C ASP A 403 10.83 -36.31 8.09
N GLN A 404 10.14 -35.45 8.84
CA GLN A 404 9.43 -34.29 8.37
C GLN A 404 9.53 -33.12 9.34
N ALA A 405 10.16 -32.04 8.93
CA ALA A 405 10.15 -30.79 9.66
C ALA A 405 8.95 -29.90 9.24
N SER A 406 8.56 -29.00 10.11
CA SER A 406 7.71 -27.86 9.73
C SER A 406 8.47 -26.55 9.90
N LEU A 407 8.33 -25.65 8.90
CA LEU A 407 8.81 -24.27 8.93
C LEU A 407 7.59 -23.36 8.91
N THR A 408 7.40 -22.56 9.97
CA THR A 408 6.25 -21.67 10.10
C THR A 408 6.71 -20.23 10.22
N ALA A 409 6.20 -19.35 9.35
CA ALA A 409 6.27 -17.91 9.53
C ALA A 409 4.96 -17.43 10.15
N TRP A 410 5.04 -16.99 11.39
CA TRP A 410 3.92 -16.42 12.11
C TRP A 410 3.86 -14.91 11.87
N LEU A 411 2.76 -14.46 11.31
CA LEU A 411 2.43 -13.04 11.10
C LEU A 411 1.94 -12.40 12.40
N TRP A 412 1.30 -13.20 13.26
CA TRP A 412 1.04 -12.90 14.66
C TRP A 412 1.59 -14.07 15.49
N SER A 413 2.52 -13.76 16.38
CA SER A 413 3.25 -14.76 17.17
C SER A 413 2.34 -15.42 18.22
N PRO A 414 2.36 -16.78 18.32
CA PRO A 414 1.65 -17.48 19.39
C PRO A 414 2.29 -17.30 20.77
N ASN A 415 3.48 -16.69 20.86
CA ASN A 415 4.16 -16.34 22.11
C ASN A 415 3.76 -14.94 22.60
N ALA A 416 3.02 -14.17 21.80
CA ALA A 416 2.46 -12.89 22.22
C ALA A 416 1.11 -13.06 22.91
N GLN A 417 0.61 -11.97 23.51
CA GLN A 417 -0.79 -11.90 23.92
C GLN A 417 -1.70 -12.08 22.70
N PRO A 418 -2.86 -12.72 22.85
CA PRO A 418 -3.84 -12.80 21.78
C PRO A 418 -4.23 -11.41 21.27
N MET A 419 -4.47 -11.30 19.97
CA MET A 419 -4.90 -10.06 19.34
C MET A 419 -6.27 -9.67 19.87
N ASP A 420 -6.35 -8.48 20.48
CA ASP A 420 -7.57 -7.93 21.08
C ASP A 420 -8.12 -6.83 20.15
N MET A 421 -9.29 -7.09 19.54
CA MET A 421 -9.93 -6.18 18.60
C MET A 421 -11.08 -5.38 19.22
N ARG A 422 -11.28 -5.48 20.54
CA ARG A 422 -12.30 -4.73 21.26
C ARG A 422 -12.03 -3.23 21.22
N PRO A 423 -13.08 -2.38 21.36
CA PRO A 423 -12.90 -0.96 21.61
C PRO A 423 -11.94 -0.69 22.77
N TYR A 424 -11.09 0.32 22.66
CA TYR A 424 -10.09 0.66 23.68
C TYR A 424 -10.69 1.34 24.91
N ARG A 425 -11.93 1.83 24.81
CA ARG A 425 -12.67 2.50 25.87
C ARG A 425 -14.10 1.97 25.98
N ASP A 426 -14.73 2.21 27.12
CA ASP A 426 -16.16 2.00 27.33
C ASP A 426 -16.99 3.21 26.83
N VAL A 427 -18.29 3.17 27.07
CA VAL A 427 -19.24 4.22 26.67
C VAL A 427 -18.92 5.59 27.32
N MET A 428 -18.31 5.59 28.50
CA MET A 428 -17.96 6.81 29.26
C MET A 428 -19.14 7.79 29.48
N GLY A 429 -20.38 7.27 29.55
CA GLY A 429 -21.59 8.07 29.71
C GLY A 429 -22.04 8.82 28.43
N MET A 430 -21.47 8.50 27.27
CA MET A 430 -21.77 9.21 26.01
C MET A 430 -22.86 8.54 25.19
N GLU A 431 -23.96 8.10 25.80
CA GLU A 431 -25.08 7.50 25.08
C GLU A 431 -26.01 8.52 24.41
N ALA A 432 -25.98 9.79 24.86
CA ALA A 432 -26.82 10.86 24.32
C ALA A 432 -26.02 11.79 23.39
N TYR A 433 -26.67 12.32 22.36
CA TYR A 433 -26.06 13.23 21.40
C TYR A 433 -25.34 14.43 22.06
N ALA A 434 -25.94 15.03 23.08
CA ALA A 434 -25.32 16.14 23.80
C ALA A 434 -23.99 15.74 24.45
N ALA A 435 -23.97 14.57 25.13
CA ALA A 435 -22.76 14.06 25.78
C ALA A 435 -21.67 13.70 24.76
N GLN A 436 -22.04 13.13 23.60
CA GLN A 436 -21.09 12.85 22.53
C GLN A 436 -20.50 14.13 21.92
N ASN A 437 -21.29 15.21 21.80
CA ASN A 437 -20.79 16.52 21.34
C ASN A 437 -19.80 17.12 22.34
N GLU A 438 -20.10 17.06 23.64
CA GLU A 438 -19.16 17.50 24.68
C GLU A 438 -17.86 16.66 24.65
N GLY A 439 -17.98 15.34 24.50
CA GLY A 439 -16.83 14.46 24.36
C GLY A 439 -15.99 14.80 23.12
N LEU A 440 -16.62 15.08 21.98
CA LEU A 440 -15.93 15.49 20.76
C LEU A 440 -15.20 16.84 20.92
N ASP A 441 -15.81 17.80 21.61
CA ASP A 441 -15.21 19.12 21.84
C ASP A 441 -13.96 19.05 22.75
N ILE A 442 -13.85 18.01 23.57
CA ILE A 442 -12.69 17.78 24.45
C ILE A 442 -11.67 16.83 23.82
N THR A 443 -12.10 15.65 23.34
CA THR A 443 -11.20 14.60 22.88
C THR A 443 -10.97 14.63 21.39
N TYR A 444 -11.78 15.37 20.64
CA TYR A 444 -11.79 15.42 19.17
C TYR A 444 -12.00 14.06 18.49
N GLU A 445 -12.52 13.07 19.22
CA GLU A 445 -12.90 11.76 18.70
C GLU A 445 -14.42 11.59 18.74
N ASP A 446 -15.01 11.26 17.59
CA ASP A 446 -16.44 10.99 17.50
C ASP A 446 -16.73 9.60 18.06
N TYR A 447 -17.68 9.51 18.97
CA TYR A 447 -18.05 8.25 19.61
C TYR A 447 -19.55 8.00 19.54
N GLU A 448 -19.94 6.87 18.97
CA GLU A 448 -21.30 6.36 18.96
C GLU A 448 -21.26 4.88 19.32
N PRO A 449 -21.99 4.40 20.33
CA PRO A 449 -21.97 3.00 20.75
C PRO A 449 -22.20 2.04 19.58
N GLY A 450 -21.31 1.02 19.44
CA GLY A 450 -21.36 0.01 18.40
C GLY A 450 -20.87 0.47 17.02
N TRP A 451 -20.20 1.63 16.93
CA TRP A 451 -19.56 2.11 15.69
C TRP A 451 -18.05 1.95 15.69
N ASP A 452 -17.45 1.71 16.82
CA ASP A 452 -16.02 1.44 17.03
C ASP A 452 -15.65 -0.04 16.81
N ASP A 453 -16.35 -0.70 15.90
CA ASP A 453 -16.22 -2.10 15.55
C ASP A 453 -15.07 -2.32 14.57
N ALA A 454 -14.19 -3.29 14.87
CA ALA A 454 -13.07 -3.68 14.01
C ALA A 454 -13.46 -4.64 12.87
N THR A 455 -14.72 -5.14 12.85
CA THR A 455 -15.20 -6.12 11.86
C THR A 455 -15.17 -5.53 10.45
N GLY A 456 -14.31 -6.06 9.61
CA GLY A 456 -14.08 -5.58 8.25
C GLY A 456 -12.69 -4.98 8.04
N ALA A 457 -11.91 -4.71 9.08
CA ALA A 457 -10.50 -4.30 8.95
C ALA A 457 -9.66 -5.44 8.34
N ALA A 458 -8.65 -5.09 7.55
CA ALA A 458 -7.80 -6.06 6.87
C ALA A 458 -6.32 -5.77 7.10
N ARG A 459 -5.49 -6.80 6.86
CA ARG A 459 -4.04 -6.64 6.82
C ARG A 459 -3.44 -7.53 5.74
N THR A 460 -2.53 -6.98 4.94
CA THR A 460 -1.75 -7.72 3.96
C THR A 460 -0.31 -7.89 4.44
N SER A 461 0.17 -9.11 4.39
CA SER A 461 1.55 -9.51 4.67
C SER A 461 2.21 -10.07 3.42
N GLU A 462 3.49 -9.79 3.25
CA GLU A 462 4.28 -10.28 2.12
C GLU A 462 5.36 -11.24 2.63
N LEU A 463 5.48 -12.38 1.96
CA LEU A 463 6.50 -13.37 2.25
C LEU A 463 7.19 -13.78 0.94
N THR A 464 8.43 -14.24 1.06
CA THR A 464 9.10 -14.96 -0.03
C THR A 464 9.38 -16.39 0.43
N LEU A 465 9.03 -17.34 -0.43
CA LEU A 465 9.18 -18.78 -0.20
C LEU A 465 10.12 -19.36 -1.24
N TRP A 466 11.27 -19.91 -0.81
CA TRP A 466 12.27 -20.52 -1.69
C TRP A 466 12.22 -22.04 -1.62
N ALA A 467 12.34 -22.69 -2.78
CA ALA A 467 12.54 -24.12 -2.93
C ALA A 467 14.00 -24.36 -3.28
N CYS A 468 14.83 -24.50 -2.27
CA CYS A 468 16.29 -24.60 -2.41
C CYS A 468 16.71 -26.00 -2.85
N ALA A 469 17.53 -26.11 -3.89
CA ALA A 469 18.09 -27.40 -4.35
C ALA A 469 19.18 -27.96 -3.43
N ALA A 470 19.78 -27.11 -2.59
CA ALA A 470 20.79 -27.43 -1.59
C ALA A 470 20.74 -26.39 -0.47
N THR A 471 21.44 -26.63 0.64
CA THR A 471 21.61 -25.60 1.68
C THR A 471 22.31 -24.37 1.08
N PRO A 472 21.68 -23.19 1.04
CA PRO A 472 22.31 -21.99 0.49
C PRO A 472 23.48 -21.52 1.37
N GLY A 473 24.52 -20.98 0.73
CA GLY A 473 25.63 -20.38 1.45
C GLY A 473 25.23 -19.14 2.26
N ALA A 474 25.98 -18.82 3.31
CA ALA A 474 25.65 -17.73 4.24
C ALA A 474 25.44 -16.37 3.56
N ALA A 475 26.34 -15.99 2.64
CA ALA A 475 26.22 -14.72 1.91
C ALA A 475 24.96 -14.66 1.04
N HIS A 476 24.57 -15.77 0.42
CA HIS A 476 23.35 -15.83 -0.38
C HIS A 476 22.10 -15.74 0.49
N LEU A 477 22.05 -16.44 1.65
CA LEU A 477 20.95 -16.32 2.61
C LEU A 477 20.82 -14.89 3.16
N ALA A 478 21.93 -14.21 3.44
CA ALA A 478 21.90 -12.82 3.85
C ALA A 478 21.33 -11.90 2.73
N ALA A 479 21.72 -12.13 1.47
CA ALA A 479 21.18 -11.43 0.32
C ALA A 479 19.67 -11.71 0.13
N MET A 480 19.23 -12.96 0.31
CA MET A 480 17.80 -13.33 0.28
C MET A 480 17.00 -12.57 1.36
N ALA A 481 17.52 -12.57 2.60
CA ALA A 481 16.89 -11.87 3.73
C ALA A 481 16.78 -10.36 3.46
N GLN A 482 17.86 -9.74 3.01
CA GLN A 482 17.91 -8.32 2.68
C GLN A 482 16.98 -7.96 1.51
N ALA A 483 16.98 -8.74 0.43
CA ALA A 483 16.12 -8.51 -0.74
C ALA A 483 14.61 -8.64 -0.40
N ASN A 484 14.26 -9.49 0.58
CA ASN A 484 12.90 -9.59 1.09
C ASN A 484 12.54 -8.46 2.06
N ALA A 485 13.44 -8.09 2.98
CA ALA A 485 13.18 -7.05 3.99
C ALA A 485 13.09 -5.66 3.37
N THR A 486 13.94 -5.39 2.38
CA THR A 486 13.96 -4.12 1.63
C THR A 486 13.96 -4.42 0.13
N PRO A 487 12.81 -4.76 -0.46
CA PRO A 487 12.73 -5.09 -1.86
C PRO A 487 13.26 -3.94 -2.72
N PRO A 488 14.17 -4.22 -3.64
CA PRO A 488 14.62 -3.23 -4.61
C PRO A 488 13.45 -2.85 -5.54
N GLN A 489 13.37 -1.58 -5.93
CA GLN A 489 12.31 -1.09 -6.80
C GLN A 489 12.89 -0.33 -7.99
N LEU A 490 12.34 -0.60 -9.17
CA LEU A 490 12.61 0.16 -10.38
C LEU A 490 11.56 1.27 -10.55
N MET A 491 12.01 2.43 -10.97
CA MET A 491 11.14 3.57 -11.25
C MET A 491 11.63 4.33 -12.49
N VAL A 492 10.70 4.83 -13.26
CA VAL A 492 10.97 5.81 -14.34
C VAL A 492 11.44 7.12 -13.71
N THR A 493 12.35 7.86 -14.37
CA THR A 493 12.86 9.11 -13.81
C THR A 493 11.76 10.15 -13.61
N PRO A 494 11.83 10.99 -12.58
CA PRO A 494 10.86 12.05 -12.29
C PRO A 494 10.56 12.94 -13.50
N GLU A 495 11.59 13.34 -14.27
CA GLU A 495 11.47 14.19 -15.45
C GLU A 495 10.63 13.52 -16.53
N ARG A 496 10.77 12.21 -16.71
CA ARG A 496 9.99 11.44 -17.68
C ARG A 496 8.54 11.26 -17.25
N ILE A 497 8.30 11.06 -15.95
CA ILE A 497 6.94 11.00 -15.40
C ILE A 497 6.25 12.35 -15.58
N HIS A 498 6.93 13.44 -15.25
CA HIS A 498 6.42 14.79 -15.41
C HIS A 498 6.10 15.12 -16.88
N ALA A 499 7.02 14.78 -17.80
CA ALA A 499 6.82 14.98 -19.24
C ALA A 499 5.69 14.14 -19.85
N ALA A 500 5.21 13.11 -19.16
CA ALA A 500 4.05 12.32 -19.56
C ALA A 500 2.71 12.99 -19.25
N ASP A 501 2.71 14.07 -18.47
CA ASP A 501 1.53 14.86 -18.08
C ASP A 501 0.43 14.00 -17.43
N VAL A 502 0.84 13.13 -16.52
CA VAL A 502 -0.03 12.23 -15.76
C VAL A 502 -0.17 12.69 -14.30
N LEU A 503 -1.27 12.32 -13.63
CA LEU A 503 -1.48 12.50 -12.18
C LEU A 503 -1.58 13.98 -11.73
N GLY A 504 -2.19 14.84 -12.55
CA GLY A 504 -2.54 16.20 -12.16
C GLY A 504 -1.37 17.19 -12.13
N ILE A 505 -1.42 18.14 -11.19
CA ILE A 505 -0.50 19.30 -11.14
C ILE A 505 0.56 19.09 -10.06
N TRP A 506 1.82 19.06 -10.46
CA TRP A 506 2.98 18.98 -9.57
C TRP A 506 4.25 19.49 -10.27
N SER A 507 5.25 19.92 -9.50
CA SER A 507 6.54 20.45 -10.00
C SER A 507 7.65 19.45 -9.84
N LEU A 508 8.64 19.49 -10.74
CA LEU A 508 9.97 18.93 -10.47
C LEU A 508 10.69 19.78 -9.41
N PRO A 509 11.70 19.23 -8.72
CA PRO A 509 12.55 20.03 -7.82
C PRO A 509 13.17 21.20 -8.55
N ASP A 510 13.06 22.39 -7.99
CA ASP A 510 13.62 23.63 -8.53
C ASP A 510 14.37 24.42 -7.47
N ARG A 511 15.69 24.53 -7.60
CA ARG A 511 16.60 25.26 -6.71
C ARG A 511 17.25 26.47 -7.39
N SER A 512 16.61 27.00 -8.44
CA SER A 512 17.15 28.07 -9.27
C SER A 512 17.27 29.43 -8.55
N SER A 513 16.60 29.58 -7.40
CA SER A 513 16.68 30.78 -6.56
C SER A 513 16.78 30.43 -5.08
N PRO A 514 17.23 31.36 -4.22
CA PRO A 514 17.29 31.15 -2.77
C PRO A 514 15.91 30.84 -2.16
N LEU A 515 14.82 31.43 -2.64
CA LEU A 515 13.48 31.13 -2.17
C LEU A 515 13.07 29.70 -2.51
N LYS A 516 13.22 29.33 -3.79
CA LYS A 516 12.87 27.97 -4.25
C LYS A 516 13.72 26.92 -3.55
N ALA A 517 15.03 27.17 -3.37
CA ALA A 517 15.90 26.28 -2.60
C ALA A 517 15.41 26.06 -1.17
N ARG A 518 14.94 27.11 -0.47
CA ARG A 518 14.33 27.00 0.87
C ARG A 518 13.04 26.17 0.88
N ILE A 519 12.18 26.37 -0.11
CA ILE A 519 10.95 25.57 -0.24
C ILE A 519 11.31 24.09 -0.44
N GLU A 520 12.29 23.81 -1.31
CA GLU A 520 12.78 22.44 -1.55
C GLU A 520 13.44 21.81 -0.32
N ASP A 521 14.21 22.59 0.45
CA ASP A 521 14.82 22.13 1.70
C ASP A 521 13.74 21.74 2.72
N GLN A 522 12.71 22.55 2.88
CA GLN A 522 11.62 22.24 3.80
C GLN A 522 10.80 21.01 3.34
N LEU A 523 10.55 20.82 2.02
CA LEU A 523 9.92 19.62 1.48
C LEU A 523 10.73 18.36 1.83
N VAL A 524 12.04 18.40 1.62
CA VAL A 524 12.95 17.30 1.97
C VAL A 524 12.96 17.04 3.47
N ASN A 525 13.14 18.11 4.27
CA ASN A 525 13.25 18.03 5.73
C ASN A 525 11.98 17.48 6.37
N LEU A 526 10.77 17.81 5.86
CA LEU A 526 9.50 17.27 6.37
C LEU A 526 9.40 15.76 6.16
N VAL A 527 9.70 15.27 4.96
CA VAL A 527 9.66 13.82 4.68
C VAL A 527 10.68 13.08 5.54
N ASP A 528 11.90 13.63 5.66
CA ASP A 528 12.96 13.03 6.48
C ASP A 528 12.59 13.05 7.96
N PHE A 529 11.98 14.14 8.46
CA PHE A 529 11.47 14.24 9.83
C PHE A 529 10.46 13.13 10.14
N TYR A 530 9.43 12.94 9.29
CA TYR A 530 8.42 11.89 9.51
C TYR A 530 9.03 10.49 9.43
N ALA A 531 9.93 10.22 8.49
CA ALA A 531 10.62 8.93 8.40
C ALA A 531 11.48 8.65 9.64
N GLU A 532 12.09 9.66 10.23
CA GLU A 532 12.86 9.57 11.48
C GLU A 532 11.95 9.45 12.71
N GLU A 533 10.79 10.14 12.72
CA GLU A 533 9.82 10.03 13.81
C GLU A 533 9.22 8.62 13.89
N VAL A 534 8.94 7.96 12.77
CA VAL A 534 8.51 6.55 12.77
C VAL A 534 9.49 5.68 13.58
N ASP A 535 10.80 5.84 13.36
CA ASP A 535 11.82 5.06 14.08
C ASP A 535 12.04 5.57 15.51
N ARG A 536 12.14 6.88 15.67
CA ARG A 536 12.40 7.53 16.97
C ARG A 536 11.29 7.27 17.99
N ARG A 537 10.04 7.29 17.53
CA ARG A 537 8.85 7.10 18.38
C ARG A 537 8.36 5.65 18.40
N GLY A 538 8.93 4.77 17.56
CA GLY A 538 8.56 3.38 17.50
C GLY A 538 7.13 3.15 16.96
N TRP A 539 6.74 3.87 15.89
CA TRP A 539 5.42 3.68 15.25
C TRP A 539 5.37 2.38 14.46
N TYR A 540 5.53 1.29 15.21
CA TYR A 540 5.60 -0.08 14.74
C TYR A 540 4.50 -0.93 15.39
N GLY A 541 4.31 -2.13 14.91
CA GLY A 541 3.32 -3.08 15.37
C GLY A 541 2.46 -3.61 14.23
N PHE A 542 1.84 -4.74 14.43
CA PHE A 542 1.07 -5.43 13.40
C PHE A 542 0.00 -4.53 12.76
N TRP A 543 -0.76 -3.81 13.57
CA TRP A 543 -1.80 -2.89 13.10
C TRP A 543 -1.26 -1.49 12.80
N ASN A 544 -0.27 -1.00 13.55
CA ASN A 544 0.14 0.40 13.51
C ASN A 544 1.14 0.74 12.39
N HIS A 545 2.01 -0.21 12.02
CA HIS A 545 3.07 0.06 11.03
C HIS A 545 2.51 0.54 9.70
N GLY A 546 2.93 1.73 9.29
CA GLY A 546 2.57 2.40 8.06
C GLY A 546 1.77 3.69 8.25
N ASP A 547 1.09 3.90 9.39
CA ASP A 547 0.50 5.19 9.72
C ASP A 547 1.47 6.09 10.51
N VAL A 548 1.12 7.35 10.64
CA VAL A 548 1.84 8.37 11.40
C VAL A 548 0.88 9.03 12.39
N MET A 549 1.41 9.68 13.42
CA MET A 549 0.59 10.39 14.39
C MET A 549 0.08 11.72 13.83
N HIS A 550 -1.09 12.14 14.29
CA HIS A 550 -1.82 13.30 13.79
C HIS A 550 -1.31 14.63 14.38
N THR A 551 -1.15 14.73 15.69
CA THR A 551 -0.82 16.01 16.38
C THR A 551 0.27 15.82 17.42
N TYR A 552 1.24 16.74 17.40
CA TYR A 552 2.30 16.83 18.41
C TYR A 552 1.86 17.63 19.64
N ASP A 553 2.35 17.27 20.81
CA ASP A 553 2.15 17.95 22.09
C ASP A 553 3.50 18.52 22.57
N GLU A 554 3.66 19.82 22.41
CA GLU A 554 4.89 20.51 22.76
C GLU A 554 5.12 20.60 24.29
N ASP A 555 4.04 20.59 25.09
CA ASP A 555 4.13 20.64 26.55
C ASP A 555 4.66 19.33 27.15
N ARG A 556 4.33 18.20 26.51
CA ARG A 556 4.77 16.86 26.93
C ARG A 556 5.97 16.33 26.12
N HIS A 557 6.35 16.98 25.05
CA HIS A 557 7.39 16.55 24.13
C HIS A 557 7.10 15.18 23.47
N VAL A 558 5.82 14.88 23.21
CA VAL A 558 5.34 13.63 22.61
C VAL A 558 4.23 13.89 21.59
N TRP A 559 3.98 12.93 20.72
CA TRP A 559 2.76 12.91 19.92
C TRP A 559 1.59 12.49 20.79
N ARG A 560 0.39 12.99 20.50
CA ARG A 560 -0.84 12.75 21.29
C ARG A 560 -1.44 11.38 21.03
N TYR A 561 -0.64 10.31 21.20
CA TYR A 561 -1.04 8.92 20.94
C TYR A 561 -2.20 8.43 21.83
N ASP A 562 -2.54 9.13 22.87
CA ASP A 562 -3.42 8.76 23.97
C ASP A 562 -4.68 9.64 24.07
N ILE A 563 -4.88 10.62 23.20
CA ILE A 563 -5.99 11.56 23.30
C ILE A 563 -6.84 11.54 22.02
N GLY A 564 -7.97 10.85 22.09
CA GLY A 564 -9.07 10.89 21.12
C GLY A 564 -8.64 10.99 19.66
N GLY A 565 -9.21 11.92 18.94
CA GLY A 565 -8.96 12.18 17.54
C GLY A 565 -7.64 12.93 17.23
N TYR A 566 -6.66 12.97 18.15
CA TYR A 566 -5.35 13.55 17.94
C TYR A 566 -4.25 12.51 17.68
N ALA A 567 -4.59 11.21 17.77
CA ALA A 567 -3.63 10.11 17.75
C ALA A 567 -3.19 9.72 16.32
N TRP A 568 -3.72 8.66 15.77
CA TRP A 568 -3.35 8.20 14.43
C TRP A 568 -3.94 9.10 13.33
N ALA A 569 -3.23 9.30 12.23
CA ALA A 569 -3.65 10.23 11.17
C ALA A 569 -4.79 9.67 10.28
N ASN A 570 -4.84 8.37 10.03
CA ASN A 570 -5.85 7.73 9.17
C ASN A 570 -6.14 8.54 7.89
N SER A 571 -5.12 8.90 7.15
CA SER A 571 -5.22 9.73 5.91
C SER A 571 -5.83 11.13 6.09
N GLU A 572 -5.92 11.66 7.31
CA GLU A 572 -6.50 13.00 7.52
C GLU A 572 -5.69 14.06 6.79
N LEU A 573 -6.37 14.87 5.98
CA LEU A 573 -5.82 15.91 5.11
C LEU A 573 -4.71 15.44 4.14
N SER A 574 -4.75 14.15 3.72
CA SER A 574 -4.00 13.60 2.59
C SER A 574 -2.47 13.48 2.75
N PRO A 575 -1.94 12.99 3.88
CA PRO A 575 -0.50 12.73 3.99
C PRO A 575 -0.01 11.71 2.95
N ASP A 576 -0.82 10.69 2.63
CA ASP A 576 -0.54 9.73 1.55
C ASP A 576 -0.22 10.44 0.23
N LEU A 577 -1.07 11.39 -0.16
CA LEU A 577 -0.96 12.07 -1.45
C LEU A 577 0.25 13.00 -1.49
N TRP A 578 0.54 13.72 -0.40
CA TRP A 578 1.75 14.52 -0.26
C TRP A 578 3.01 13.68 -0.44
N LEU A 579 3.11 12.53 0.26
CA LEU A 579 4.25 11.63 0.14
C LEU A 579 4.40 11.08 -1.29
N TRP A 580 3.31 10.69 -1.94
CA TRP A 580 3.37 10.21 -3.32
C TRP A 580 3.79 11.29 -4.32
N TYR A 581 3.36 12.54 -4.13
CA TYR A 581 3.86 13.64 -4.98
C TYR A 581 5.35 13.92 -4.71
N ASP A 582 5.83 13.78 -3.48
CA ASP A 582 7.27 13.84 -3.22
C ASP A 582 8.03 12.72 -3.94
N VAL A 583 7.51 11.50 -3.94
CA VAL A 583 8.09 10.38 -4.70
C VAL A 583 8.13 10.68 -6.20
N LEU A 584 7.02 11.14 -6.78
CA LEU A 584 6.94 11.42 -8.22
C LEU A 584 7.99 12.45 -8.66
N ARG A 585 8.18 13.51 -7.85
CA ARG A 585 9.04 14.64 -8.18
C ARG A 585 10.50 14.41 -7.86
N SER A 586 10.82 13.64 -6.82
CA SER A 586 12.18 13.46 -6.31
C SER A 586 12.78 12.09 -6.64
N GLY A 587 11.95 11.03 -6.71
CA GLY A 587 12.41 9.66 -6.86
C GLY A 587 13.20 9.12 -5.67
N ARG A 588 13.07 9.72 -4.46
CA ARG A 588 13.83 9.33 -3.26
C ARG A 588 13.31 8.01 -2.68
N ALA A 589 14.23 7.08 -2.42
CA ALA A 589 13.91 5.78 -1.83
C ALA A 589 13.23 5.90 -0.45
N ARG A 590 13.69 6.84 0.40
CA ARG A 590 13.12 7.08 1.75
C ARG A 590 11.65 7.48 1.66
N ALA A 591 11.32 8.42 0.78
CA ALA A 591 9.94 8.84 0.53
C ALA A 591 9.09 7.69 0.01
N PHE A 592 9.60 6.91 -0.95
CA PHE A 592 8.89 5.76 -1.50
C PHE A 592 8.53 4.72 -0.43
N ARG A 593 9.49 4.36 0.44
CA ARG A 593 9.25 3.36 1.49
C ARG A 593 8.23 3.83 2.52
N LEU A 594 8.27 5.10 2.90
CA LEU A 594 7.28 5.69 3.80
C LEU A 594 5.88 5.71 3.15
N ALA A 595 5.79 6.16 1.90
CA ALA A 595 4.54 6.20 1.14
C ALA A 595 3.96 4.79 0.87
N GLU A 596 4.81 3.81 0.57
CA GLU A 596 4.41 2.40 0.40
C GLU A 596 3.83 1.82 1.70
N ALA A 597 4.53 2.01 2.83
CA ALA A 597 4.06 1.54 4.13
C ALA A 597 2.71 2.16 4.48
N MET A 598 2.54 3.48 4.25
CA MET A 598 1.28 4.20 4.46
C MET A 598 0.18 3.68 3.53
N THR A 599 0.45 3.45 2.25
CA THR A 599 -0.54 2.88 1.30
C THR A 599 -1.04 1.50 1.75
N ARG A 600 -0.14 0.66 2.27
CA ARG A 600 -0.49 -0.66 2.81
C ARG A 600 -1.28 -0.58 4.11
N HIS A 601 -1.11 0.48 4.87
CA HIS A 601 -1.86 0.70 6.11
C HIS A 601 -3.22 1.33 5.83
N THR A 602 -3.23 2.52 5.28
CA THR A 602 -4.44 3.33 5.12
C THR A 602 -5.44 2.75 4.12
N GLY A 603 -4.98 1.87 3.22
CA GLY A 603 -5.83 1.12 2.29
C GLY A 603 -6.48 -0.12 2.89
N GLU A 604 -6.04 -0.58 4.03
CA GLU A 604 -6.42 -1.87 4.59
C GLU A 604 -6.90 -1.80 6.03
N VAL A 605 -6.11 -1.22 6.94
CA VAL A 605 -6.44 -1.13 8.37
C VAL A 605 -7.51 -0.08 8.64
N ASP A 606 -7.38 1.07 7.98
CA ASP A 606 -8.30 2.20 8.16
C ASP A 606 -9.59 2.08 7.34
N VAL A 607 -9.73 1.02 6.54
CA VAL A 607 -10.85 0.80 5.61
C VAL A 607 -11.56 -0.50 5.92
N TYR A 608 -12.87 -0.49 5.83
CA TYR A 608 -13.70 -1.69 5.98
C TYR A 608 -13.87 -2.40 4.64
N HIS A 609 -13.59 -3.71 4.61
CA HIS A 609 -13.64 -4.54 3.41
C HIS A 609 -14.86 -5.44 3.35
N LEU A 610 -15.61 -5.53 4.44
CA LEU A 610 -16.88 -6.25 4.55
C LEU A 610 -17.79 -5.60 5.60
N GLY A 611 -19.02 -6.10 5.71
CA GLY A 611 -20.00 -5.64 6.69
C GLY A 611 -20.66 -4.33 6.29
N ARG A 612 -21.32 -3.69 7.28
CA ARG A 612 -22.14 -2.50 7.04
C ARG A 612 -21.36 -1.27 6.58
N PHE A 613 -20.04 -1.22 6.88
CA PHE A 613 -19.18 -0.09 6.54
C PHE A 613 -18.32 -0.36 5.29
N ALA A 614 -18.54 -1.44 4.56
CA ALA A 614 -17.71 -1.82 3.42
C ALA A 614 -17.50 -0.67 2.42
N GLY A 615 -16.23 -0.40 2.10
CA GLY A 615 -15.81 0.70 1.22
C GLY A 615 -15.68 2.07 1.90
N LEU A 616 -15.94 2.17 3.20
CA LEU A 616 -15.72 3.38 3.99
C LEU A 616 -14.49 3.23 4.87
N GLY A 617 -13.83 4.33 5.19
CA GLY A 617 -12.71 4.37 6.12
C GLY A 617 -13.05 5.10 7.42
N THR A 618 -12.33 4.79 8.48
CA THR A 618 -12.49 5.41 9.79
C THR A 618 -11.68 6.70 9.89
N ARG A 619 -12.28 7.76 10.38
CA ARG A 619 -11.60 9.00 10.75
C ARG A 619 -10.53 8.73 11.83
N HIS A 620 -9.54 9.59 11.94
CA HIS A 620 -8.45 9.52 12.92
C HIS A 620 -8.94 9.32 14.37
N GLY A 621 -8.21 8.55 15.16
CA GLY A 621 -8.53 8.19 16.54
C GLY A 621 -7.39 7.47 17.26
N VAL A 622 -7.59 7.05 18.51
CA VAL A 622 -6.59 6.31 19.32
C VAL A 622 -6.38 4.89 18.78
N GLN A 623 -7.42 4.19 18.39
CA GLN A 623 -7.37 2.98 17.57
C GLN A 623 -7.78 3.35 16.14
N HIS A 624 -7.23 2.63 15.14
CA HIS A 624 -7.50 2.90 13.73
C HIS A 624 -8.99 2.79 13.35
N TRP A 625 -9.80 2.08 14.13
CA TRP A 625 -11.25 1.87 13.93
C TRP A 625 -12.12 2.51 15.01
N SER A 626 -11.56 3.28 15.98
CA SER A 626 -12.30 3.76 17.15
C SER A 626 -13.28 4.90 16.87
N ASP A 627 -13.01 5.80 15.93
CA ASP A 627 -13.88 6.92 15.63
C ASP A 627 -15.16 6.45 14.91
N SER A 628 -16.32 6.97 15.30
CA SER A 628 -17.62 6.60 14.71
C SER A 628 -17.82 7.12 13.29
N SER A 629 -17.07 8.12 12.86
CA SER A 629 -17.17 8.69 11.52
C SER A 629 -16.56 7.76 10.49
N LYS A 630 -17.40 7.03 9.75
CA LYS A 630 -17.03 6.15 8.64
C LYS A 630 -17.30 6.86 7.33
N GLN A 631 -16.24 7.21 6.58
CA GLN A 631 -16.33 8.15 5.47
C GLN A 631 -15.53 7.73 4.25
N PRO A 632 -15.99 8.05 3.01
CA PRO A 632 -15.23 7.74 1.79
C PRO A 632 -13.90 8.49 1.68
N ARG A 633 -13.73 9.64 2.35
CA ARG A 633 -12.51 10.45 2.30
C ARG A 633 -11.26 9.72 2.80
N VAL A 634 -11.40 8.79 3.73
CA VAL A 634 -10.31 7.96 4.25
C VAL A 634 -10.01 6.82 3.28
N SER A 635 -11.03 6.20 2.68
CA SER A 635 -10.90 5.12 1.71
C SER A 635 -10.59 5.58 0.28
N ASN A 636 -10.09 6.79 0.08
CA ASN A 636 -9.96 7.44 -1.22
C ASN A 636 -8.96 6.76 -2.15
N ALA A 637 -9.37 6.47 -3.40
CA ALA A 637 -8.52 5.87 -4.42
C ALA A 637 -7.34 6.77 -4.84
N ALA A 638 -7.48 8.10 -4.74
CA ALA A 638 -6.41 9.05 -5.08
C ALA A 638 -5.12 8.78 -4.29
N TYR A 639 -5.22 8.31 -3.05
CA TYR A 639 -4.09 8.02 -2.16
C TYR A 639 -3.28 6.78 -2.56
N ARG A 640 -3.86 5.88 -3.39
CA ARG A 640 -3.33 4.53 -3.68
C ARG A 640 -2.98 4.32 -5.13
N ARG A 641 -3.61 5.09 -6.05
CA ARG A 641 -3.46 4.89 -7.49
C ARG A 641 -2.02 5.13 -7.99
N ILE A 642 -1.27 6.04 -7.33
CA ILE A 642 0.12 6.32 -7.70
C ILE A 642 0.98 5.09 -7.44
N PHE A 643 0.88 4.47 -6.27
CA PHE A 643 1.58 3.22 -5.98
C PHE A 643 1.21 2.11 -6.97
N TYR A 644 -0.08 1.95 -7.27
CA TYR A 644 -0.53 0.98 -8.25
C TYR A 644 0.09 1.22 -9.64
N TYR A 645 0.13 2.45 -10.11
CA TYR A 645 0.70 2.77 -11.40
C TYR A 645 2.23 2.63 -11.44
N LEU A 646 2.92 2.90 -10.34
CA LEU A 646 4.38 2.74 -10.25
C LEU A 646 4.81 1.28 -10.13
N THR A 647 4.01 0.40 -9.53
CA THR A 647 4.41 -0.97 -9.17
C THR A 647 3.60 -2.07 -9.84
N GLY A 648 2.43 -1.76 -10.38
CA GLY A 648 1.50 -2.77 -10.90
C GLY A 648 0.94 -3.71 -9.84
N ASP A 649 0.85 -3.27 -8.56
CA ASP A 649 0.42 -4.11 -7.45
C ASP A 649 -1.07 -4.48 -7.53
N GLU A 650 -1.37 -5.76 -7.74
CA GLU A 650 -2.75 -6.25 -7.95
C GLU A 650 -3.59 -6.14 -6.67
N ARG A 651 -2.99 -6.25 -5.47
CA ARG A 651 -3.74 -6.10 -4.22
C ARG A 651 -4.27 -4.68 -4.08
N VAL A 652 -3.44 -3.67 -4.36
CA VAL A 652 -3.89 -2.27 -4.37
C VAL A 652 -4.90 -2.02 -5.48
N GLY A 653 -4.73 -2.68 -6.63
CA GLY A 653 -5.73 -2.69 -7.70
C GLY A 653 -7.10 -3.20 -7.24
N ASP A 654 -7.16 -4.27 -6.43
CA ASP A 654 -8.39 -4.79 -5.84
C ASP A 654 -9.00 -3.81 -4.83
N LEU A 655 -8.16 -3.21 -3.96
CA LEU A 655 -8.60 -2.23 -2.96
C LEU A 655 -9.30 -1.05 -3.62
N MET A 656 -8.72 -0.49 -4.70
CA MET A 656 -9.34 0.62 -5.43
C MET A 656 -10.65 0.22 -6.11
N ARG A 657 -10.72 -1.00 -6.67
CA ARG A 657 -11.96 -1.51 -7.28
C ARG A 657 -13.06 -1.73 -6.25
N ALA A 658 -12.73 -2.15 -5.03
CA ALA A 658 -13.68 -2.30 -3.93
C ALA A 658 -14.33 -0.97 -3.52
N LEU A 659 -13.70 0.17 -3.78
CA LEU A 659 -14.24 1.49 -3.48
C LEU A 659 -15.28 1.99 -4.50
N VAL A 660 -15.31 1.41 -5.69
CA VAL A 660 -16.22 1.86 -6.79
C VAL A 660 -17.69 1.86 -6.37
N PRO A 661 -18.22 0.81 -5.68
CA PRO A 661 -19.60 0.78 -5.21
C PRO A 661 -19.81 1.36 -3.80
N SER A 662 -18.83 2.05 -3.21
CA SER A 662 -18.93 2.50 -1.80
C SER A 662 -19.99 3.58 -1.56
N ASP A 663 -20.50 4.21 -2.62
CA ASP A 663 -21.69 5.06 -2.55
C ASP A 663 -22.94 4.31 -2.06
N GLN A 664 -23.01 2.99 -2.28
CA GLN A 664 -24.11 2.16 -1.82
C GLN A 664 -24.13 1.99 -0.29
N ALA A 665 -22.99 2.05 0.38
CA ALA A 665 -22.93 2.03 1.85
C ALA A 665 -23.69 3.22 2.47
N LEU A 666 -23.76 4.35 1.79
CA LEU A 666 -24.41 5.57 2.26
C LEU A 666 -25.94 5.51 2.25
N THR A 667 -26.54 4.44 1.73
CA THR A 667 -27.98 4.16 1.86
C THR A 667 -28.37 3.74 3.28
N HIS A 668 -27.43 3.18 4.04
CA HIS A 668 -27.64 2.66 5.40
C HIS A 668 -26.62 3.18 6.41
N VAL A 669 -25.55 3.82 5.95
CA VAL A 669 -24.56 4.51 6.78
C VAL A 669 -24.71 6.02 6.56
N GLU A 670 -25.18 6.72 7.56
CA GLU A 670 -25.17 8.18 7.55
C GLU A 670 -23.82 8.68 8.08
N ILE A 671 -23.18 9.62 7.41
CA ILE A 671 -21.83 10.10 7.76
C ILE A 671 -21.81 10.93 9.04
N GLY A 672 -22.91 11.63 9.36
CA GLY A 672 -23.03 12.39 10.60
C GLY A 672 -23.29 11.50 11.81
N ARG A 673 -23.44 12.12 12.99
CA ARG A 673 -23.71 11.40 14.24
C ARG A 673 -25.09 10.75 14.24
N LYS A 674 -25.17 9.52 14.78
CA LYS A 674 -26.35 8.63 14.73
C LYS A 674 -27.00 8.41 16.09
N VAL A 675 -26.99 9.39 16.97
CA VAL A 675 -27.50 9.24 18.33
C VAL A 675 -29.03 9.21 18.34
N PRO A 676 -29.66 8.34 19.15
CA PRO A 676 -31.11 8.35 19.29
C PRO A 676 -31.65 9.72 19.66
N GLY A 677 -32.66 10.19 18.92
CA GLY A 677 -33.29 11.51 19.13
C GLY A 677 -32.66 12.66 18.32
N ALA A 678 -31.55 12.42 17.62
CA ALA A 678 -31.04 13.41 16.66
C ALA A 678 -32.00 13.58 15.48
N GLU A 679 -32.24 14.81 15.05
CA GLU A 679 -33.05 15.07 13.85
C GLU A 679 -32.29 14.56 12.61
N ARG A 680 -32.93 13.68 11.86
CA ARG A 680 -32.43 13.17 10.57
C ARG A 680 -33.16 13.86 9.44
N LYS A 681 -32.41 14.27 8.42
CA LYS A 681 -33.02 14.70 7.16
C LYS A 681 -33.71 13.50 6.51
N THR A 682 -35.02 13.59 6.32
CA THR A 682 -35.75 12.62 5.53
C THR A 682 -35.52 12.89 4.06
N LEU A 683 -34.74 12.05 3.40
CA LEU A 683 -34.51 12.10 1.96
C LEU A 683 -35.34 10.99 1.26
N PRO A 684 -35.73 11.17 -0.01
CA PRO A 684 -36.35 10.12 -0.80
C PRO A 684 -35.49 8.84 -0.85
N GLU A 685 -36.11 7.69 -1.07
CA GLU A 685 -35.40 6.42 -1.24
C GLU A 685 -34.38 6.52 -2.40
N GLY A 686 -33.16 6.05 -2.15
CA GLY A 686 -32.03 6.12 -3.11
C GLY A 686 -31.39 7.51 -3.25
N VAL A 687 -31.80 8.49 -2.44
CA VAL A 687 -31.19 9.81 -2.36
C VAL A 687 -30.42 9.94 -1.05
N VAL A 688 -29.18 10.43 -1.13
CA VAL A 688 -28.28 10.61 0.02
C VAL A 688 -27.68 12.02 -0.01
N ASP A 689 -27.28 12.58 1.14
CA ASP A 689 -26.64 13.90 1.19
C ASP A 689 -25.13 13.75 0.94
N PHE A 690 -24.63 14.29 -0.16
CA PHE A 690 -23.21 14.26 -0.51
C PHE A 690 -22.57 15.62 -0.32
N SER A 691 -21.51 15.67 0.50
CA SER A 691 -20.53 16.74 0.44
C SER A 691 -19.66 16.63 -0.80
N PHE A 692 -19.24 17.76 -1.37
CA PHE A 692 -18.50 17.72 -2.64
C PHE A 692 -17.05 17.24 -2.46
N GLY A 693 -16.35 17.68 -1.41
CA GLY A 693 -14.96 17.28 -1.16
C GLY A 693 -14.85 15.89 -0.56
N THR A 694 -15.46 15.67 0.60
CA THR A 694 -15.26 14.45 1.39
C THR A 694 -15.95 13.20 0.85
N VAL A 695 -17.05 13.36 0.12
CA VAL A 695 -17.81 12.21 -0.43
C VAL A 695 -17.64 12.15 -1.94
N TRP A 696 -18.17 13.13 -2.68
CA TRP A 696 -18.17 13.04 -4.14
C TRP A 696 -16.74 13.05 -4.72
N GLY A 697 -15.84 13.89 -4.21
CA GLY A 697 -14.44 13.92 -4.65
C GLY A 697 -13.73 12.59 -4.48
N SER A 698 -13.97 11.88 -3.36
CA SER A 698 -13.39 10.57 -3.10
C SER A 698 -13.97 9.46 -3.98
N LEU A 699 -15.28 9.48 -4.22
CA LEU A 699 -15.95 8.57 -5.14
C LEU A 699 -15.54 8.85 -6.59
N ALA A 700 -15.40 10.12 -6.96
CA ALA A 700 -14.93 10.53 -8.28
C ALA A 700 -13.52 10.00 -8.56
N ALA A 701 -12.63 9.98 -7.55
CA ALA A 701 -11.31 9.37 -7.66
C ALA A 701 -11.39 7.87 -7.96
N ALA A 702 -12.33 7.15 -7.33
CA ALA A 702 -12.53 5.73 -7.58
C ALA A 702 -13.08 5.46 -8.99
N TRP A 703 -14.09 6.23 -9.42
CA TRP A 703 -14.69 6.10 -10.77
C TRP A 703 -13.72 6.52 -11.88
N LEU A 704 -12.95 7.58 -11.69
CA LEU A 704 -11.90 8.00 -12.62
C LEU A 704 -10.86 6.89 -12.78
N THR A 705 -10.37 6.34 -11.66
CA THR A 705 -9.36 5.29 -11.67
C THR A 705 -9.88 4.02 -12.35
N GLU A 706 -11.12 3.61 -12.09
CA GLU A 706 -11.69 2.42 -12.72
C GLU A 706 -11.99 2.65 -14.21
N TRP A 707 -12.39 3.86 -14.62
CA TRP A 707 -12.52 4.23 -16.03
C TRP A 707 -11.18 4.13 -16.77
N GLU A 708 -10.12 4.72 -16.24
CA GLU A 708 -8.78 4.65 -16.83
C GLU A 708 -8.27 3.20 -16.95
N ARG A 709 -8.53 2.36 -15.93
CA ARG A 709 -8.06 0.96 -15.89
C ARG A 709 -8.82 0.04 -16.83
N THR A 710 -10.10 0.26 -17.01
CA THR A 710 -10.99 -0.68 -17.73
C THR A 710 -11.51 -0.14 -19.05
N GLY A 711 -11.51 1.18 -19.26
CA GLY A 711 -12.17 1.83 -20.38
C GLY A 711 -13.71 1.79 -20.28
N ASP A 712 -14.28 1.35 -19.15
CA ASP A 712 -15.73 1.25 -18.97
C ASP A 712 -16.36 2.64 -18.86
N VAL A 713 -17.05 3.01 -19.91
CA VAL A 713 -17.66 4.33 -20.07
C VAL A 713 -18.76 4.65 -19.04
N ARG A 714 -19.32 3.63 -18.37
CA ARG A 714 -20.29 3.85 -17.28
C ARG A 714 -19.73 4.75 -16.18
N TRP A 715 -18.46 4.60 -15.86
CA TRP A 715 -17.80 5.41 -14.83
C TRP A 715 -17.56 6.83 -15.29
N ARG A 716 -17.17 7.04 -16.55
CA ARG A 716 -17.11 8.36 -17.16
C ARG A 716 -18.48 9.03 -17.14
N ASP A 717 -19.51 8.33 -17.57
CA ASP A 717 -20.86 8.89 -17.66
C ASP A 717 -21.40 9.27 -16.28
N ARG A 718 -21.05 8.51 -15.23
CA ARG A 718 -21.36 8.85 -13.85
C ARG A 718 -20.62 10.10 -13.37
N LEU A 719 -19.33 10.25 -13.71
CA LEU A 719 -18.56 11.46 -13.46
C LEU A 719 -19.20 12.68 -14.17
N VAL A 720 -19.51 12.56 -15.45
CA VAL A 720 -20.16 13.63 -16.25
C VAL A 720 -21.51 14.02 -15.64
N ALA A 721 -22.32 13.07 -15.21
CA ALA A 721 -23.62 13.35 -14.58
C ALA A 721 -23.47 14.15 -13.28
N GLY A 722 -22.52 13.75 -12.42
CA GLY A 722 -22.20 14.47 -11.19
C GLY A 722 -21.66 15.88 -11.46
N MET A 723 -20.67 15.99 -12.34
CA MET A 723 -20.07 17.28 -12.74
C MET A 723 -21.12 18.24 -13.32
N ASP A 724 -21.91 17.80 -14.28
CA ASP A 724 -22.95 18.64 -14.91
C ASP A 724 -24.01 19.11 -13.90
N SER A 725 -24.42 18.22 -12.98
CA SER A 725 -25.40 18.55 -11.96
C SER A 725 -24.87 19.54 -10.90
N ILE A 726 -23.63 19.42 -10.46
CA ILE A 726 -22.98 20.42 -9.59
C ILE A 726 -22.91 21.77 -10.31
N GLY A 727 -22.50 21.78 -11.58
CA GLY A 727 -22.44 23.01 -12.38
C GLY A 727 -23.80 23.68 -12.64
N ARG A 728 -24.92 23.01 -12.37
CA ARG A 728 -26.29 23.56 -12.47
C ARG A 728 -26.81 24.15 -11.17
N LEU A 729 -26.18 23.84 -10.04
CA LEU A 729 -26.56 24.42 -8.76
C LEU A 729 -26.34 25.96 -8.77
N LYS A 730 -27.17 26.72 -8.09
CA LYS A 730 -27.08 28.19 -8.05
C LYS A 730 -25.69 28.68 -7.65
N TYR A 731 -25.08 28.07 -6.65
CA TYR A 731 -23.76 28.43 -6.17
C TYR A 731 -22.69 27.38 -6.53
N GLY A 732 -23.03 26.42 -7.42
CA GLY A 732 -22.06 25.38 -7.87
C GLY A 732 -21.34 24.72 -6.71
N TRP A 733 -20.02 24.66 -6.79
CA TRP A 733 -19.16 24.06 -5.76
C TRP A 733 -19.20 24.80 -4.41
N LEU A 734 -19.53 26.09 -4.39
CA LEU A 734 -19.70 26.88 -3.17
C LEU A 734 -20.87 26.41 -2.32
N ALA A 735 -21.84 25.67 -2.87
CA ALA A 735 -22.91 25.06 -2.10
C ALA A 735 -22.41 24.00 -1.08
N GLY A 736 -21.22 23.42 -1.30
CA GLY A 736 -20.52 22.50 -0.38
C GLY A 736 -21.11 21.10 -0.29
N SER A 737 -22.42 20.94 -0.37
CA SER A 737 -23.15 19.67 -0.41
C SER A 737 -24.50 19.84 -1.10
N ALA A 738 -25.05 18.72 -1.59
CA ALA A 738 -26.42 18.65 -2.07
C ALA A 738 -26.92 17.20 -2.02
N PRO A 739 -28.26 16.97 -2.02
CA PRO A 739 -28.82 15.64 -2.19
C PRO A 739 -28.37 15.01 -3.52
N TYR A 740 -27.98 13.76 -3.48
CA TYR A 740 -27.46 13.00 -4.62
C TYR A 740 -28.32 11.75 -4.86
N ASP A 741 -28.84 11.60 -6.07
CA ASP A 741 -29.58 10.42 -6.50
C ASP A 741 -28.59 9.35 -6.97
N LEU A 742 -28.49 8.27 -6.22
CA LEU A 742 -27.58 7.15 -6.46
C LEU A 742 -27.84 6.46 -7.81
N LYS A 743 -29.08 6.44 -8.28
CA LYS A 743 -29.46 5.80 -9.54
C LYS A 743 -29.01 6.58 -10.76
N SER A 744 -29.27 7.87 -10.80
CA SER A 744 -28.91 8.73 -11.94
C SER A 744 -27.47 9.24 -11.87
N GLY A 745 -26.82 9.20 -10.70
CA GLY A 745 -25.51 9.79 -10.50
C GLY A 745 -25.49 11.31 -10.48
N ARG A 746 -26.64 11.95 -10.17
CA ARG A 746 -26.83 13.39 -10.24
C ARG A 746 -27.12 13.99 -8.88
N PHE A 747 -26.61 15.20 -8.66
CA PHE A 747 -27.05 16.05 -7.58
C PHE A 747 -28.42 16.66 -7.94
N ILE A 748 -29.29 16.72 -6.94
CA ILE A 748 -30.65 17.28 -7.06
C ILE A 748 -30.81 18.43 -6.06
N GLY A 749 -31.66 19.37 -6.38
CA GLY A 749 -31.91 20.54 -5.52
C GLY A 749 -31.42 21.85 -6.15
N SER A 750 -31.64 22.94 -5.45
CA SER A 750 -31.38 24.30 -5.97
C SER A 750 -29.92 24.74 -5.76
N GLY A 751 -29.25 24.24 -4.72
CA GLY A 751 -27.93 24.72 -4.30
C GLY A 751 -27.91 26.21 -3.96
N ASP A 752 -28.99 26.71 -3.31
CA ASP A 752 -29.25 28.12 -3.00
C ASP A 752 -28.60 28.61 -1.70
N LYS A 753 -27.87 27.72 -1.02
CA LYS A 753 -27.06 28.02 0.18
C LYS A 753 -25.57 27.95 -0.16
N ILE A 754 -24.79 28.85 0.42
CA ILE A 754 -23.33 28.76 0.39
C ILE A 754 -22.86 28.08 1.66
N SER A 755 -22.00 27.03 1.51
CA SER A 755 -21.36 26.31 2.60
C SER A 755 -19.88 26.10 2.26
N ILE A 756 -19.09 27.13 2.50
CA ILE A 756 -17.65 27.07 2.28
C ILE A 756 -16.97 26.39 3.47
N SER A 757 -16.17 25.36 3.16
CA SER A 757 -15.36 24.64 4.12
C SER A 757 -14.05 24.21 3.46
N HIS A 758 -12.94 24.19 4.22
CA HIS A 758 -11.70 23.59 3.75
C HIS A 758 -11.89 22.12 3.32
N LEU A 759 -12.82 21.41 3.94
CA LEU A 759 -13.16 20.03 3.61
C LEU A 759 -13.68 19.82 2.18
N ASN A 760 -14.10 20.91 1.51
CA ASN A 760 -14.59 20.81 0.13
C ASN A 760 -13.46 20.71 -0.93
N ALA A 761 -12.18 20.91 -0.55
CA ALA A 761 -11.07 20.88 -1.49
C ALA A 761 -9.91 19.97 -1.07
N VAL A 762 -9.76 19.66 0.21
CA VAL A 762 -8.78 18.70 0.73
C VAL A 762 -9.23 17.27 0.45
N PHE A 763 -8.51 16.28 0.89
CA PHE A 763 -8.75 14.85 0.64
C PHE A 763 -8.65 14.46 -0.84
N GLY A 764 -7.70 15.05 -1.57
CA GLY A 764 -7.47 14.78 -2.99
C GLY A 764 -8.49 15.41 -3.94
N ALA A 765 -9.47 16.18 -3.45
CA ALA A 765 -10.49 16.77 -4.31
C ALA A 765 -9.91 17.82 -5.28
N PHE A 766 -8.90 18.59 -4.89
CA PHE A 766 -8.19 19.50 -5.77
C PHE A 766 -7.51 18.74 -6.91
N GLU A 767 -6.77 17.71 -6.59
CA GLU A 767 -5.98 16.89 -7.50
C GLU A 767 -6.87 16.14 -8.50
N VAL A 768 -7.97 15.54 -8.00
CA VAL A 768 -8.97 14.86 -8.83
C VAL A 768 -9.68 15.84 -9.77
N ASN A 769 -10.06 17.03 -9.29
CA ASN A 769 -10.69 18.04 -10.13
C ASN A 769 -9.77 18.56 -11.23
N ALA A 770 -8.48 18.74 -10.93
CA ALA A 770 -7.51 19.14 -11.95
C ALA A 770 -7.44 18.10 -13.09
N GLU A 771 -7.40 16.79 -12.76
CA GLU A 771 -7.42 15.72 -13.76
C GLU A 771 -8.77 15.60 -14.49
N LEU A 772 -9.89 15.68 -13.77
CA LEU A 772 -11.24 15.63 -14.40
C LEU A 772 -11.43 16.74 -15.42
N LEU A 773 -11.00 17.96 -15.10
CA LEU A 773 -11.12 19.12 -16.00
C LEU A 773 -10.16 19.07 -17.20
N GLN A 774 -9.08 18.28 -17.11
CA GLN A 774 -8.20 17.98 -18.23
C GLN A 774 -8.81 16.92 -19.17
N LEU A 775 -9.52 15.92 -18.60
CA LEU A 775 -9.99 14.74 -19.32
C LEU A 775 -11.43 14.86 -19.83
N ILE A 776 -12.27 15.66 -19.16
CA ILE A 776 -13.73 15.76 -19.41
C ILE A 776 -14.12 17.22 -19.54
N ASP A 777 -14.69 17.59 -20.68
CA ASP A 777 -15.18 18.95 -20.93
C ASP A 777 -16.63 19.12 -20.45
N VAL A 778 -16.79 19.75 -19.27
CA VAL A 778 -18.06 20.17 -18.70
C VAL A 778 -17.94 21.65 -18.30
N PRO A 779 -18.20 22.61 -19.19
CA PRO A 779 -17.91 24.02 -18.96
C PRO A 779 -18.56 24.62 -17.70
N ARG A 780 -19.80 24.20 -17.37
CA ARG A 780 -20.48 24.65 -16.14
C ARG A 780 -19.80 24.18 -14.88
N TYR A 781 -19.26 22.95 -14.89
CA TYR A 781 -18.52 22.43 -13.76
C TYR A 781 -17.18 23.15 -13.61
N ARG A 782 -16.48 23.40 -14.73
CA ARG A 782 -15.24 24.19 -14.72
C ARG A 782 -15.49 25.57 -14.09
N ALA A 783 -16.56 26.27 -14.52
CA ALA A 783 -16.93 27.57 -13.94
C ALA A 783 -17.20 27.49 -12.44
N ALA A 784 -18.00 26.52 -12.00
CA ALA A 784 -18.33 26.32 -10.59
C ALA A 784 -17.09 26.00 -9.72
N TRP A 785 -16.13 25.22 -10.25
CA TRP A 785 -14.88 24.91 -9.57
C TRP A 785 -13.96 26.14 -9.50
N LEU A 786 -13.82 26.91 -10.60
CA LEU A 786 -13.01 28.14 -10.62
C LEU A 786 -13.59 29.21 -9.67
N ASP A 787 -14.91 29.31 -9.55
CA ASP A 787 -15.54 30.19 -8.57
C ASP A 787 -15.17 29.81 -7.14
N TYR A 788 -15.25 28.52 -6.79
CA TYR A 788 -14.81 28.03 -5.47
C TYR A 788 -13.34 28.36 -5.21
N CYS A 789 -12.46 28.10 -6.18
CA CYS A 789 -11.03 28.38 -6.09
C CYS A 789 -10.74 29.89 -5.90
N ARG A 790 -11.50 30.73 -6.56
CA ARG A 790 -11.36 32.19 -6.45
C ARG A 790 -11.81 32.75 -5.10
N TRP A 791 -12.91 32.22 -4.59
CA TRP A 791 -13.58 32.79 -3.43
C TRP A 791 -13.18 32.22 -2.09
N PHE A 792 -12.53 31.06 -2.04
CA PHE A 792 -12.16 30.44 -0.76
C PHE A 792 -11.30 31.38 0.11
N ASN A 793 -10.22 31.92 -0.42
CA ASN A 793 -9.30 32.83 0.28
C ASN A 793 -9.58 34.34 -0.01
N ALA A 794 -10.73 34.68 -0.59
CA ALA A 794 -11.08 36.06 -0.77
C ALA A 794 -11.09 36.84 0.55
N SER A 795 -10.78 38.12 0.50
CA SER A 795 -10.89 38.98 1.69
C SER A 795 -12.35 39.14 2.11
N PRO A 796 -12.64 39.47 3.39
CA PRO A 796 -13.99 39.80 3.82
C PRO A 796 -14.67 40.87 2.97
N GLN A 797 -13.92 41.87 2.58
CA GLN A 797 -14.42 43.01 1.77
C GLN A 797 -14.82 42.56 0.35
N GLU A 798 -13.97 41.74 -0.30
CA GLU A 798 -14.30 41.18 -1.62
C GLU A 798 -15.52 40.24 -1.53
N TRP A 799 -15.60 39.46 -0.47
CA TRP A 799 -16.69 38.52 -0.21
C TRP A 799 -18.01 39.24 -0.02
N ASP A 800 -18.05 40.24 0.89
CA ASP A 800 -19.27 41.04 1.17
C ASP A 800 -19.76 41.81 -0.04
N ALA A 801 -18.83 42.35 -0.85
CA ALA A 801 -19.17 43.05 -2.09
C ALA A 801 -19.82 42.13 -3.13
N HIS A 802 -19.48 40.81 -3.12
CA HIS A 802 -19.99 39.88 -4.12
C HIS A 802 -21.24 39.12 -3.65
N PHE A 803 -21.23 38.60 -2.41
CA PHE A 803 -22.25 37.66 -1.93
C PHE A 803 -23.29 38.30 -0.99
N SER A 804 -23.02 39.42 -0.40
CA SER A 804 -23.90 40.05 0.65
C SER A 804 -24.25 39.04 1.78
N LEU A 805 -23.31 38.15 2.14
CA LEU A 805 -23.45 37.08 3.14
C LEU A 805 -22.28 37.14 4.11
N PRO A 806 -22.47 36.71 5.38
CA PRO A 806 -21.37 36.71 6.36
C PRO A 806 -20.15 35.94 5.87
N PHE A 807 -18.97 36.53 6.03
CA PHE A 807 -17.69 35.86 5.80
C PHE A 807 -17.39 34.91 6.95
N GLY A 808 -17.59 33.61 6.74
CA GLY A 808 -17.26 32.61 7.76
C GLY A 808 -15.76 32.46 8.00
N LYS A 809 -15.37 31.83 9.14
CA LYS A 809 -13.98 31.46 9.44
C LYS A 809 -13.42 30.57 8.32
N ARG A 810 -12.20 30.84 7.87
CA ARG A 810 -11.44 30.04 6.90
C ARG A 810 -10.27 29.36 7.60
N ASN A 811 -10.19 28.04 7.46
CA ASN A 811 -9.07 27.24 7.93
C ASN A 811 -8.12 26.91 6.78
N LEU A 812 -6.86 26.62 7.07
CA LEU A 812 -5.85 26.17 6.09
C LEU A 812 -5.69 27.13 4.90
N LYS A 813 -5.66 28.44 5.14
CA LYS A 813 -5.48 29.46 4.08
C LYS A 813 -4.21 29.26 3.28
N GLU A 814 -3.09 28.96 3.96
CA GLU A 814 -1.81 28.63 3.33
C GLU A 814 -1.95 27.44 2.37
N GLY A 815 -2.51 26.32 2.84
CA GLY A 815 -2.74 25.13 2.03
C GLY A 815 -3.69 25.38 0.85
N HIS A 816 -4.65 26.31 0.99
CA HIS A 816 -5.60 26.69 -0.07
C HIS A 816 -5.07 27.76 -1.04
N SER A 817 -3.85 28.31 -0.83
CA SER A 817 -3.19 29.19 -1.79
C SER A 817 -3.09 28.56 -3.18
N ARG A 818 -2.96 27.22 -3.25
CA ARG A 818 -2.98 26.44 -4.50
C ARG A 818 -4.29 26.55 -5.29
N LEU A 819 -5.43 26.77 -4.61
CA LEU A 819 -6.71 27.05 -5.29
C LEU A 819 -6.67 28.41 -5.97
N THR A 820 -6.21 29.44 -5.25
CA THR A 820 -6.01 30.78 -5.80
C THR A 820 -5.01 30.77 -6.97
N ALA A 821 -3.92 30.00 -6.83
CA ALA A 821 -2.93 29.80 -7.91
C ALA A 821 -3.53 29.08 -9.13
N TYR A 822 -4.39 28.09 -8.91
CA TYR A 822 -5.03 27.35 -9.99
C TYR A 822 -5.95 28.26 -10.82
N VAL A 823 -6.84 29.02 -10.17
CA VAL A 823 -7.70 29.95 -10.90
C VAL A 823 -6.90 31.06 -11.56
N ALA A 824 -5.83 31.55 -10.94
CA ALA A 824 -4.92 32.52 -11.54
C ALA A 824 -4.34 32.03 -12.87
N ARG A 825 -3.84 30.79 -12.90
CA ARG A 825 -3.31 30.14 -14.11
C ARG A 825 -4.36 29.94 -15.18
N GLU A 826 -5.54 29.41 -14.80
CA GLU A 826 -6.62 29.11 -15.74
C GLU A 826 -7.22 30.35 -16.39
N THR A 827 -7.16 31.52 -15.70
CA THR A 827 -7.70 32.80 -16.18
C THR A 827 -6.65 33.78 -16.69
N GLY A 828 -5.35 33.50 -16.46
CA GLY A 828 -4.26 34.45 -16.75
C GLY A 828 -4.25 35.70 -15.83
N ASP A 829 -4.88 35.63 -14.65
CA ASP A 829 -5.01 36.74 -13.72
C ASP A 829 -3.76 36.92 -12.85
N ALA A 830 -2.91 37.89 -13.19
CA ALA A 830 -1.67 38.20 -12.47
C ALA A 830 -1.91 38.69 -11.02
N ALA A 831 -3.05 39.36 -10.76
CA ALA A 831 -3.37 39.79 -9.39
C ALA A 831 -3.68 38.60 -8.49
N LEU A 832 -4.38 37.58 -8.99
CA LEU A 832 -4.61 36.32 -8.29
C LEU A 832 -3.33 35.51 -8.10
N SER A 833 -2.39 35.51 -9.07
CA SER A 833 -1.08 34.90 -8.91
C SER A 833 -0.31 35.53 -7.75
N THR A 834 -0.27 36.83 -7.68
CA THR A 834 0.36 37.59 -6.60
C THR A 834 -0.31 37.31 -5.25
N ARG A 835 -1.65 37.28 -5.22
CA ARG A 835 -2.43 36.95 -4.03
C ARG A 835 -2.08 35.55 -3.53
N ALA A 836 -2.08 34.54 -4.41
CA ALA A 836 -1.74 33.17 -4.06
C ALA A 836 -0.33 33.04 -3.46
N ALA A 837 0.65 33.74 -4.04
CA ALA A 837 2.02 33.78 -3.53
C ALA A 837 2.10 34.38 -2.11
N ARG A 838 1.37 35.47 -1.85
CA ARG A 838 1.29 36.09 -0.51
C ARG A 838 0.56 35.19 0.49
N GLU A 839 -0.52 34.51 0.09
CA GLU A 839 -1.21 33.52 0.91
C GLU A 839 -0.27 32.38 1.35
N PHE A 840 0.49 31.83 0.42
CA PHE A 840 1.44 30.75 0.71
C PHE A 840 2.60 31.23 1.59
N LEU A 841 3.30 32.30 1.22
CA LEU A 841 4.43 32.83 1.97
C LEU A 841 4.03 33.52 3.29
N GLY A 842 2.76 33.85 3.46
CA GLY A 842 2.21 34.42 4.69
C GLY A 842 2.06 33.39 5.80
N GLY A 843 1.85 32.13 5.47
CA GLY A 843 1.75 31.03 6.44
C GLY A 843 0.49 31.05 7.31
N GLU A 844 -0.55 31.84 6.95
CA GLU A 844 -1.75 31.96 7.78
C GLU A 844 -2.55 30.65 7.85
N ALA A 845 -2.79 30.17 9.07
CA ALA A 845 -3.47 28.91 9.35
C ALA A 845 -2.82 27.69 8.65
N GLY A 846 -1.49 27.64 8.67
CA GLY A 846 -0.68 26.56 8.09
C GLY A 846 0.65 26.40 8.87
N LEU A 847 1.62 25.68 8.28
CA LEU A 847 2.91 25.39 8.87
C LEU A 847 3.90 26.58 8.75
N GLY A 848 3.75 27.37 7.67
CA GLY A 848 4.69 28.44 7.30
C GLY A 848 5.96 27.92 6.63
N LEU A 849 6.67 28.83 5.95
CA LEU A 849 8.00 28.57 5.39
C LEU A 849 9.07 29.01 6.39
N SER A 850 9.90 28.07 6.84
CA SER A 850 10.98 28.30 7.82
C SER A 850 12.20 28.97 7.20
N ASP A 851 12.94 29.72 8.03
CA ASP A 851 14.25 30.32 7.66
C ASP A 851 15.39 29.32 7.94
N GLY A 852 15.42 28.20 7.25
CA GLY A 852 16.37 27.11 7.46
C GLY A 852 15.70 25.88 8.06
N ASP A 853 16.49 24.99 8.65
CA ASP A 853 15.99 23.80 9.33
C ASP A 853 15.38 24.18 10.70
N PRO A 854 14.07 24.05 10.90
CA PRO A 854 13.41 24.45 12.13
C PRO A 854 13.52 23.40 13.25
N ARG A 855 14.10 22.24 12.98
CA ARG A 855 14.17 21.14 13.94
C ARG A 855 15.02 21.51 15.15
N VAL A 856 14.51 21.25 16.34
CA VAL A 856 15.19 21.47 17.61
C VAL A 856 15.44 20.14 18.30
N ALA A 857 16.69 19.89 18.70
CA ALA A 857 17.04 18.65 19.41
C ALA A 857 17.06 18.92 20.93
N HIS A 858 16.36 18.08 21.69
CA HIS A 858 16.27 18.10 23.14
C HIS A 858 16.85 16.83 23.74
N SER A 859 17.52 16.95 24.88
CA SER A 859 18.04 15.81 25.64
C SER A 859 18.06 16.15 27.13
N GLY A 860 18.03 15.15 27.97
CA GLY A 860 18.07 15.31 29.43
C GLY A 860 16.98 14.47 30.11
N PRO A 861 16.83 14.61 31.45
CA PRO A 861 15.93 13.78 32.25
C PRO A 861 14.45 14.02 31.96
N ASP A 862 14.09 15.17 31.40
CA ASP A 862 12.71 15.52 31.05
C ASP A 862 12.26 14.89 29.71
N PHE A 863 13.19 14.24 28.97
CA PHE A 863 12.91 13.65 27.67
C PHE A 863 13.13 12.13 27.72
N VAL A 864 12.26 11.36 27.07
CA VAL A 864 12.34 9.88 27.04
C VAL A 864 13.63 9.38 26.38
N ARG A 865 14.10 10.08 25.35
CA ARG A 865 15.40 9.88 24.67
C ARG A 865 15.75 11.20 23.96
N LEU A 866 16.78 11.21 23.13
CA LEU A 866 17.01 12.36 22.23
C LEU A 866 15.73 12.61 21.42
N THR A 867 15.11 13.75 21.69
CA THR A 867 13.87 14.19 21.04
C THR A 867 14.22 15.27 20.04
N VAL A 868 13.78 15.10 18.80
CA VAL A 868 13.89 16.15 17.76
C VAL A 868 12.48 16.62 17.48
N GLU A 869 12.25 17.90 17.68
CA GLU A 869 10.94 18.54 17.48
C GLU A 869 10.95 19.41 16.23
N TRP A 870 9.80 19.48 15.59
CA TRP A 870 9.50 20.52 14.61
C TRP A 870 8.41 21.41 15.23
N PRO A 871 8.74 22.63 15.68
CA PRO A 871 7.77 23.48 16.38
C PRO A 871 6.50 23.72 15.55
N GLY A 872 5.34 23.57 16.19
CA GLY A 872 4.02 23.77 15.56
C GLY A 872 3.61 22.67 14.59
N VAL A 873 4.33 21.53 14.51
CA VAL A 873 4.03 20.50 13.55
C VAL A 873 2.72 19.75 13.89
N SER A 874 1.92 19.54 12.87
CA SER A 874 0.90 18.50 12.81
C SER A 874 0.94 17.87 11.43
N THR A 875 0.52 16.62 11.31
CA THR A 875 0.50 15.93 10.02
C THR A 875 -0.42 16.63 9.02
N ASN A 876 -1.52 17.22 9.50
CA ASN A 876 -2.40 18.05 8.69
C ASN A 876 -1.71 19.28 8.10
N ALA A 877 -0.96 20.02 8.93
CA ALA A 877 -0.24 21.20 8.48
C ALA A 877 0.90 20.84 7.53
N ALA A 878 1.68 19.80 7.85
CA ALA A 878 2.79 19.32 7.02
C ALA A 878 2.33 18.83 5.64
N SER A 879 1.28 18.01 5.57
CA SER A 879 0.76 17.48 4.30
C SER A 879 0.14 18.58 3.43
N GLN A 880 -0.63 19.50 4.02
CA GLN A 880 -1.25 20.59 3.25
C GLN A 880 -0.23 21.64 2.80
N TRP A 881 0.78 21.94 3.63
CA TRP A 881 1.91 22.79 3.22
C TRP A 881 2.71 22.14 2.08
N GLY A 882 3.04 20.84 2.21
CA GLY A 882 3.79 20.11 1.19
C GLY A 882 3.07 20.06 -0.15
N LEU A 883 1.76 19.75 -0.16
CA LEU A 883 0.95 19.80 -1.38
C LEU A 883 0.88 21.21 -1.99
N ALA A 884 0.69 22.24 -1.16
CA ALA A 884 0.65 23.63 -1.62
C ALA A 884 1.99 24.09 -2.19
N ALA A 885 3.11 23.73 -1.55
CA ALA A 885 4.46 24.04 -2.03
C ALA A 885 4.71 23.44 -3.43
N ILE A 886 4.47 22.13 -3.58
CA ILE A 886 4.66 21.40 -4.84
C ILE A 886 3.81 21.98 -5.96
N GLN A 887 2.54 22.33 -5.66
CA GLN A 887 1.60 22.80 -6.67
C GLN A 887 1.78 24.30 -6.99
N ASN A 888 2.10 25.15 -6.00
CA ASN A 888 2.42 26.56 -6.25
C ASN A 888 3.72 26.74 -7.06
N LEU A 889 4.73 25.90 -6.83
CA LEU A 889 5.92 25.88 -7.67
C LEU A 889 5.61 25.55 -9.14
N ALA A 890 4.59 24.73 -9.40
CA ALA A 890 4.13 24.42 -10.75
C ALA A 890 3.24 25.52 -11.36
N LEU A 891 2.41 26.18 -10.54
CA LEU A 891 1.35 27.08 -11.00
C LEU A 891 1.80 28.54 -11.12
N ILE A 892 2.59 29.03 -10.14
CA ILE A 892 2.92 30.47 -9.98
C ILE A 892 4.39 30.72 -9.60
N PRO A 893 5.39 30.05 -10.23
CA PRO A 893 6.79 30.17 -9.81
C PRO A 893 7.33 31.61 -9.79
N ASP A 894 6.94 32.42 -10.77
CA ASP A 894 7.40 33.83 -10.87
C ASP A 894 6.76 34.74 -9.81
N ALA A 895 5.48 34.50 -9.50
CA ALA A 895 4.78 35.30 -8.48
C ALA A 895 5.33 35.03 -7.07
N LEU A 896 5.78 33.80 -6.80
CA LEU A 896 6.47 33.47 -5.53
C LEU A 896 7.73 34.31 -5.36
N GLU A 897 8.57 34.41 -6.39
CA GLU A 897 9.79 35.23 -6.36
C GLU A 897 9.49 36.71 -6.14
N TRP A 898 8.50 37.24 -6.84
CA TRP A 898 8.10 38.64 -6.71
C TRP A 898 7.61 38.96 -5.28
N ALA A 899 6.72 38.13 -4.73
CA ALA A 899 6.16 38.33 -3.39
C ALA A 899 7.24 38.22 -2.28
N ALA A 900 8.24 37.33 -2.45
CA ALA A 900 9.36 37.25 -1.53
C ALA A 900 10.29 38.48 -1.58
N ALA A 901 10.47 39.07 -2.76
CA ALA A 901 11.25 40.30 -2.90
C ALA A 901 10.55 41.49 -2.23
N GLU A 902 9.21 41.60 -2.38
CA GLU A 902 8.38 42.61 -1.73
C GLU A 902 8.44 42.55 -0.20
N LYS A 903 8.48 41.35 0.38
CA LYS A 903 8.55 41.15 1.85
C LYS A 903 9.92 41.54 2.44
N ARG A 904 10.98 41.62 1.62
CA ARG A 904 12.34 42.03 2.04
C ARG A 904 12.58 43.56 1.99
N ASN A 905 11.76 44.27 1.22
CA ASN A 905 11.80 45.76 1.12
C ASN A 905 10.77 46.36 2.09
#